data_1fdb13f4240bf61d571e91a127a5e050
#
_entry.id   1fdb13f4240bf61d571e91a127a5e050
#
_cell.length_a   1.000
_cell.length_b   1.000
_cell.length_c   1.000
_cell.angle_alpha   90.00
_cell.angle_beta   90.00
_cell.angle_gamma   90.00
#
_symmetry.space_group_name_H-M   'P 1'
#
loop_
_entity.id
_entity.type
_entity.pdbx_description
1 polymer ?
#
loop_
_entity_poly.entity_id
_entity_poly.type
_entity_poly.pdbx_seq_one_letter_code
_entity_poly.pdbx_strand_id
1 'polypeptide(L)'
;MKLHDHGVYLVNGVPQTTAPAGMTEAEAKKGTIAYGILKAHNTSDSMQDLRMKFDSMTSHDITYVGIIQTARASGMKEFPLPYVMTNCHNSLCAVGGTINEDDHQFALSAAHKYGGIYVPPNMAVIHSYNREMMSGCGRMILGSDSHTRYGALGTMAVGEGGGELAKQLVGRTYDMAYPGVVAIYLTGKPNPGVGPHDVALALVAATYANGYVKNKVMEFVGPGVANLSADYRNGIDVMTTETTCWSSIWQTDDVTKQYFEQHNRPEAYKELKPADVAYYDGCIELDLSTVECMIALPMHPSYAYPIRELKANAGEILQAAQDQANKQLGGKVKMDLVGKICADGRIYVDQGVVAGCSGGTYENICAVADIIKGKSCGNGEFKFSVYPDSMPTYLELVKNGAVADIVSAGGIFRECFCGPCFGAGDTPANGEFSIRHTTRNFPNREGSKPGEGQISAVALMDARSIAATAANGGYLTAASELTDVEYTVPEYHFEQGVYDKRVYNGWGHPEPDYELKFGPNIKDWPQQPALTDDLLVKIVSYITDPVTTTDELIPSGETSSFRSNPLRLAEFTLSRKDPAYVPNAKAVKALDEERRTGALPAEIARVYDDLKRLGYTPDAANTNIGSAIFANKPGDGSAREQAASCQRVLGGAANFACEYATKRYRSNCINWGMLPFLLDTPNVLANGDYVYLPGVRKALLEAAGEIKAVAVKPDGGLVEFAVKLGAMTDAERQILADGCLINYYKNH
;
A
#
# COMPACT_ATOMS: atom_id res chain seq x y z
N MET A 1 8.33 21.60 12.41
CA MET A 1 8.98 20.69 11.44
C MET A 1 9.74 21.51 10.41
N LYS A 2 11.01 21.13 10.07
CA LYS A 2 11.84 21.86 9.10
C LYS A 2 12.38 20.85 8.08
N LEU A 3 12.09 21.08 6.80
CA LEU A 3 12.61 20.31 5.67
C LEU A 3 13.80 21.07 5.07
N HIS A 4 14.94 20.39 4.96
CA HIS A 4 16.12 20.96 4.28
C HIS A 4 15.98 20.80 2.77
N ASP A 5 16.33 21.83 2.02
CA ASP A 5 16.27 21.86 0.55
C ASP A 5 17.53 21.27 -0.13
N HIS A 6 18.48 20.79 0.66
CA HIS A 6 19.76 20.22 0.24
C HIS A 6 20.16 19.05 1.13
N GLY A 7 21.16 18.30 0.73
CA GLY A 7 21.69 17.19 1.52
C GLY A 7 22.34 17.64 2.83
N VAL A 8 22.33 16.77 3.82
CA VAL A 8 22.77 17.06 5.19
C VAL A 8 23.75 15.98 5.66
N TYR A 9 24.84 16.41 6.30
CA TYR A 9 25.73 15.52 7.03
C TYR A 9 25.23 15.35 8.46
N LEU A 10 25.20 14.15 8.95
CA LEU A 10 25.04 13.85 10.38
C LEU A 10 26.44 13.55 10.93
N VAL A 11 26.97 14.44 11.76
CA VAL A 11 28.32 14.31 12.32
C VAL A 11 28.21 14.11 13.83
N ASN A 12 28.64 12.97 14.32
CA ASN A 12 28.50 12.56 15.71
C ASN A 12 27.04 12.76 16.23
N GLY A 13 26.06 12.43 15.37
CA GLY A 13 24.63 12.53 15.70
C GLY A 13 24.04 13.95 15.57
N VAL A 14 24.78 14.93 15.04
CA VAL A 14 24.29 16.31 14.88
C VAL A 14 24.20 16.70 13.40
N PRO A 15 23.04 17.16 12.91
CA PRO A 15 22.87 17.60 11.53
C PRO A 15 23.71 18.88 11.24
N GLN A 16 24.41 18.86 10.11
CA GLN A 16 25.13 20.04 9.59
C GLN A 16 25.18 20.03 8.06
N THR A 17 25.27 21.21 7.45
CA THR A 17 25.27 21.39 5.99
C THR A 17 26.65 21.31 5.36
N THR A 18 27.72 21.45 6.16
CA THR A 18 29.10 21.48 5.68
C THR A 18 29.74 20.12 5.84
N ALA A 19 30.43 19.66 4.79
CA ALA A 19 31.21 18.42 4.84
C ALA A 19 32.33 18.52 5.88
N PRO A 20 32.57 17.49 6.70
CA PRO A 20 33.79 17.39 7.49
C PRO A 20 35.03 17.39 6.63
N ALA A 21 36.11 17.96 7.14
CA ALA A 21 37.40 18.06 6.40
C ALA A 21 37.89 16.65 5.97
N GLY A 22 38.20 16.50 4.66
CA GLY A 22 38.70 15.26 4.10
C GLY A 22 37.66 14.16 3.82
N MET A 23 36.36 14.42 4.05
CA MET A 23 35.27 13.48 3.76
C MET A 23 34.55 13.87 2.47
N THR A 24 34.43 12.93 1.55
CA THR A 24 33.58 13.11 0.35
C THR A 24 32.12 12.68 0.65
N GLU A 25 31.17 13.22 -0.09
CA GLU A 25 29.77 12.83 -0.02
C GLU A 25 29.58 11.31 -0.25
N ALA A 26 30.26 10.77 -1.25
CA ALA A 26 30.20 9.34 -1.58
C ALA A 26 30.72 8.42 -0.46
N GLU A 27 31.69 8.88 0.31
CA GLU A 27 32.17 8.17 1.49
C GLU A 27 31.20 8.29 2.65
N ALA A 28 30.69 9.48 2.91
CA ALA A 28 29.74 9.72 3.98
C ALA A 28 28.38 9.01 3.75
N LYS A 29 27.94 8.82 2.50
CA LYS A 29 26.75 8.01 2.19
C LYS A 29 26.84 6.58 2.71
N LYS A 30 28.04 6.01 2.78
CA LYS A 30 28.27 4.67 3.35
C LYS A 30 28.01 4.60 4.85
N GLY A 31 27.94 5.73 5.53
CA GLY A 31 27.68 5.83 6.96
C GLY A 31 26.20 5.71 7.36
N THR A 32 25.27 5.65 6.42
CA THR A 32 23.84 5.46 6.74
C THR A 32 23.53 4.02 7.12
N ILE A 33 22.54 3.80 7.99
CA ILE A 33 22.03 2.45 8.33
C ILE A 33 21.52 1.77 7.06
N ALA A 34 20.78 2.51 6.26
CA ALA A 34 20.21 2.03 5.00
C ALA A 34 21.29 1.48 4.06
N TYR A 35 22.42 2.16 3.90
CA TYR A 35 23.52 1.66 3.07
C TYR A 35 24.05 0.31 3.55
N GLY A 36 24.24 0.16 4.86
CA GLY A 36 24.75 -1.08 5.44
C GLY A 36 23.82 -2.27 5.17
N ILE A 37 22.49 -2.09 5.35
CA ILE A 37 21.50 -3.13 5.11
C ILE A 37 21.39 -3.46 3.62
N LEU A 38 21.28 -2.45 2.76
CA LEU A 38 21.20 -2.66 1.30
C LEU A 38 22.44 -3.38 0.77
N LYS A 39 23.63 -3.00 1.23
CA LYS A 39 24.88 -3.67 0.83
C LYS A 39 24.91 -5.15 1.25
N ALA A 40 24.42 -5.48 2.43
CA ALA A 40 24.40 -6.85 2.95
C ALA A 40 23.46 -7.77 2.15
N HIS A 41 22.39 -7.22 1.55
CA HIS A 41 21.39 -7.98 0.79
C HIS A 41 21.54 -7.87 -0.73
N ASN A 42 22.47 -7.05 -1.20
CA ASN A 42 22.74 -6.88 -2.63
C ASN A 42 23.65 -7.99 -3.14
N THR A 43 23.22 -8.68 -4.18
CA THR A 43 23.99 -9.74 -4.87
C THR A 43 24.71 -9.23 -6.13
N SER A 44 24.55 -7.94 -6.46
CA SER A 44 25.28 -7.27 -7.53
C SER A 44 26.62 -6.71 -7.03
N ASP A 45 27.61 -6.63 -7.91
CA ASP A 45 28.88 -5.93 -7.62
C ASP A 45 28.72 -4.39 -7.61
N SER A 46 27.59 -3.89 -8.12
CA SER A 46 27.27 -2.47 -8.18
C SER A 46 26.37 -2.04 -7.01
N MET A 47 26.70 -0.90 -6.39
CA MET A 47 25.78 -0.23 -5.46
C MET A 47 24.90 0.82 -6.15
N GLN A 48 24.97 0.97 -7.46
CA GLN A 48 24.05 1.81 -8.24
C GLN A 48 22.84 1.00 -8.71
N ASP A 49 23.10 -0.24 -9.19
CA ASP A 49 22.09 -1.17 -9.67
C ASP A 49 22.06 -2.38 -8.74
N LEU A 50 21.11 -2.39 -7.84
CA LEU A 50 20.97 -3.39 -6.79
C LEU A 50 20.18 -4.60 -7.29
N ARG A 51 20.61 -5.79 -6.87
CA ARG A 51 19.91 -7.08 -7.04
C ARG A 51 19.66 -7.68 -5.66
N MET A 52 18.51 -7.35 -5.08
CA MET A 52 18.23 -7.61 -3.68
C MET A 52 17.67 -9.01 -3.46
N LYS A 53 18.07 -9.63 -2.35
CA LYS A 53 17.43 -10.82 -1.77
C LYS A 53 16.92 -10.48 -0.38
N PHE A 54 15.80 -11.10 -0.01
CA PHE A 54 15.14 -10.87 1.28
C PHE A 54 15.33 -12.06 2.21
N ASP A 55 15.27 -11.81 3.53
CA ASP A 55 15.40 -12.86 4.54
C ASP A 55 14.08 -13.62 4.74
N SER A 56 12.96 -12.99 4.50
CA SER A 56 11.64 -13.61 4.53
C SER A 56 10.61 -12.83 3.70
N MET A 57 9.48 -13.46 3.46
CA MET A 57 8.34 -12.87 2.78
C MET A 57 7.07 -12.99 3.61
N THR A 58 6.11 -12.09 3.35
CA THR A 58 4.80 -12.13 3.98
C THR A 58 3.68 -11.72 3.04
N SER A 59 2.54 -12.39 3.14
CA SER A 59 1.34 -12.07 2.38
C SER A 59 0.07 -12.33 3.19
N HIS A 60 -1.01 -11.69 2.76
CA HIS A 60 -2.33 -11.87 3.38
C HIS A 60 -3.30 -12.58 2.43
N ASP A 61 -4.44 -12.96 2.97
CA ASP A 61 -5.44 -13.83 2.33
C ASP A 61 -6.12 -13.26 1.07
N ILE A 62 -5.94 -12.01 0.74
CA ILE A 62 -6.38 -11.47 -0.55
C ILE A 62 -5.27 -11.41 -1.62
N THR A 63 -4.06 -11.94 -1.34
CA THR A 63 -2.92 -11.87 -2.28
C THR A 63 -2.18 -13.19 -2.45
N TYR A 64 -1.99 -14.00 -1.40
CA TYR A 64 -1.10 -15.16 -1.46
C TYR A 64 -1.54 -16.22 -2.49
N VAL A 65 -2.85 -16.43 -2.72
CA VAL A 65 -3.30 -17.40 -3.71
C VAL A 65 -2.76 -17.06 -5.10
N GLY A 66 -2.97 -15.79 -5.52
CA GLY A 66 -2.47 -15.31 -6.81
C GLY A 66 -0.95 -15.38 -6.93
N ILE A 67 -0.23 -15.04 -5.86
CA ILE A 67 1.24 -15.09 -5.80
C ILE A 67 1.73 -16.54 -5.97
N ILE A 68 1.19 -17.47 -5.20
CA ILE A 68 1.56 -18.88 -5.25
C ILE A 68 1.21 -19.49 -6.61
N GLN A 69 0.04 -19.17 -7.17
CA GLN A 69 -0.36 -19.62 -8.51
C GLN A 69 0.59 -19.09 -9.59
N THR A 70 1.02 -17.81 -9.48
CA THR A 70 2.01 -17.23 -10.40
C THR A 70 3.37 -17.93 -10.27
N ALA A 71 3.85 -18.15 -9.06
CA ALA A 71 5.12 -18.82 -8.80
C ALA A 71 5.09 -20.29 -9.27
N ARG A 72 3.98 -21.02 -9.01
CA ARG A 72 3.75 -22.38 -9.54
C ARG A 72 3.81 -22.44 -11.05
N ALA A 73 3.07 -21.53 -11.71
CA ALA A 73 3.08 -21.45 -13.17
C ALA A 73 4.47 -21.11 -13.72
N SER A 74 5.32 -20.48 -12.92
CA SER A 74 6.71 -20.10 -13.22
C SER A 74 7.75 -21.15 -12.80
N GLY A 75 7.32 -22.33 -12.31
CA GLY A 75 8.21 -23.47 -12.04
C GLY A 75 8.66 -23.63 -10.58
N MET A 76 8.06 -22.93 -9.62
CA MET A 76 8.36 -23.08 -8.20
C MET A 76 8.13 -24.51 -7.70
N LYS A 77 9.06 -25.04 -6.91
CA LYS A 77 9.00 -26.40 -6.32
C LYS A 77 8.81 -26.38 -4.80
N GLU A 78 9.40 -25.40 -4.12
CA GLU A 78 9.34 -25.17 -2.69
C GLU A 78 9.53 -23.69 -2.41
N PHE A 79 9.22 -23.22 -1.20
CA PHE A 79 9.53 -21.85 -0.80
C PHE A 79 11.03 -21.74 -0.48
N PRO A 80 11.78 -20.87 -1.20
CA PRO A 80 13.23 -20.77 -1.03
C PRO A 80 13.63 -19.90 0.18
N LEU A 81 12.68 -19.26 0.85
CA LEU A 81 12.85 -18.46 2.05
C LEU A 81 11.57 -18.55 2.91
N PRO A 82 11.63 -18.22 4.23
CA PRO A 82 10.44 -18.22 5.06
C PRO A 82 9.32 -17.37 4.45
N TYR A 83 8.17 -17.97 4.20
CA TYR A 83 7.01 -17.29 3.65
C TYR A 83 5.82 -17.39 4.60
N VAL A 84 5.42 -16.24 5.16
CA VAL A 84 4.32 -16.12 6.11
C VAL A 84 3.04 -15.77 5.37
N MET A 85 2.04 -16.61 5.51
CA MET A 85 0.69 -16.42 4.95
C MET A 85 -0.28 -16.13 6.09
N THR A 86 -0.75 -14.87 6.20
CA THR A 86 -1.60 -14.42 7.31
C THR A 86 -3.03 -14.20 6.84
N ASN A 87 -4.00 -14.75 7.55
CA ASN A 87 -5.42 -14.60 7.24
C ASN A 87 -6.02 -13.47 8.08
N CYS A 88 -5.97 -12.26 7.58
CA CYS A 88 -6.35 -11.07 8.36
C CYS A 88 -7.21 -10.06 7.60
N HIS A 89 -7.42 -10.23 6.30
CA HIS A 89 -8.25 -9.33 5.51
C HIS A 89 -9.64 -9.89 5.24
N ASN A 90 -9.75 -11.13 4.78
CA ASN A 90 -11.04 -11.76 4.60
C ASN A 90 -11.57 -12.47 5.84
N SER A 91 -10.73 -12.94 6.71
CA SER A 91 -10.99 -13.47 8.07
C SER A 91 -12.44 -13.85 8.38
N LEU A 92 -13.07 -14.63 7.52
CA LEU A 92 -14.46 -15.15 7.66
C LEU A 92 -15.57 -14.08 7.59
N CYS A 93 -15.30 -12.87 7.19
CA CYS A 93 -16.30 -11.80 7.35
C CYS A 93 -16.98 -11.35 6.06
N ALA A 94 -16.72 -11.93 4.89
CA ALA A 94 -17.17 -11.12 3.78
C ALA A 94 -18.51 -11.56 3.16
N VAL A 95 -18.58 -12.55 2.34
CA VAL A 95 -19.70 -12.61 1.38
C VAL A 95 -20.63 -13.80 1.55
N GLY A 96 -20.52 -14.55 2.59
CA GLY A 96 -21.23 -15.81 2.71
C GLY A 96 -20.71 -16.87 1.73
N GLY A 97 -20.99 -18.13 2.02
CA GLY A 97 -20.44 -19.27 1.28
C GLY A 97 -19.03 -19.61 1.72
N THR A 98 -18.36 -20.47 0.96
CA THR A 98 -17.06 -21.09 1.34
C THR A 98 -15.83 -20.34 0.84
N ILE A 99 -16.01 -19.30 0.03
CA ILE A 99 -14.95 -18.63 -0.77
C ILE A 99 -13.73 -18.26 0.07
N ASN A 100 -13.92 -17.61 1.22
CA ASN A 100 -12.80 -17.14 2.03
C ASN A 100 -12.08 -18.30 2.71
N GLU A 101 -12.82 -19.26 3.27
CA GLU A 101 -12.26 -20.43 3.91
C GLU A 101 -11.56 -21.37 2.90
N ASP A 102 -12.02 -21.41 1.67
CA ASP A 102 -11.33 -22.13 0.58
C ASP A 102 -9.94 -21.56 0.31
N ASP A 103 -9.80 -20.21 0.31
CA ASP A 103 -8.50 -19.55 0.18
C ASP A 103 -7.58 -19.87 1.38
N HIS A 104 -8.13 -19.92 2.60
CA HIS A 104 -7.40 -20.28 3.80
C HIS A 104 -6.94 -21.75 3.76
N GLN A 105 -7.79 -22.66 3.31
CA GLN A 105 -7.44 -24.08 3.12
C GLN A 105 -6.37 -24.27 2.02
N PHE A 106 -6.44 -23.49 0.94
CA PHE A 106 -5.39 -23.47 -0.06
C PHE A 106 -4.05 -23.04 0.56
N ALA A 107 -4.02 -21.96 1.35
CA ALA A 107 -2.79 -21.47 1.99
C ALA A 107 -2.20 -22.51 2.97
N LEU A 108 -3.03 -23.14 3.81
CA LEU A 108 -2.57 -24.20 4.70
C LEU A 108 -1.97 -25.39 3.92
N SER A 109 -2.65 -25.83 2.87
CA SER A 109 -2.13 -26.89 2.01
C SER A 109 -0.83 -26.51 1.29
N ALA A 110 -0.70 -25.23 0.89
CA ALA A 110 0.53 -24.70 0.31
C ALA A 110 1.66 -24.61 1.35
N ALA A 111 1.35 -24.27 2.59
CA ALA A 111 2.33 -24.26 3.68
C ALA A 111 2.90 -25.65 3.93
N HIS A 112 2.06 -26.69 3.93
CA HIS A 112 2.51 -28.08 3.98
C HIS A 112 3.38 -28.44 2.77
N LYS A 113 2.81 -28.25 1.56
CA LYS A 113 3.47 -28.68 0.33
C LYS A 113 4.83 -28.03 0.10
N TYR A 114 4.92 -26.72 0.29
CA TYR A 114 6.09 -25.91 -0.06
C TYR A 114 6.95 -25.48 1.14
N GLY A 115 6.58 -25.81 2.35
CA GLY A 115 7.35 -25.48 3.55
C GLY A 115 7.14 -24.04 4.02
N GLY A 116 5.89 -23.57 4.14
CA GLY A 116 5.55 -22.22 4.56
C GLY A 116 5.08 -22.09 6.00
N ILE A 117 4.77 -20.87 6.40
CA ILE A 117 4.19 -20.54 7.71
C ILE A 117 2.76 -20.05 7.48
N TYR A 118 1.79 -20.74 8.11
CA TYR A 118 0.37 -20.39 7.99
C TYR A 118 -0.16 -19.84 9.32
N VAL A 119 -0.64 -18.60 9.30
CA VAL A 119 -1.25 -17.92 10.44
C VAL A 119 -2.77 -17.92 10.23
N PRO A 120 -3.54 -18.64 11.08
CA PRO A 120 -4.99 -18.74 10.94
C PRO A 120 -5.74 -17.41 11.06
N PRO A 121 -7.01 -17.34 10.63
CA PRO A 121 -7.85 -16.17 10.83
C PRO A 121 -7.93 -15.74 12.29
N ASN A 122 -8.03 -14.44 12.51
CA ASN A 122 -8.19 -13.78 13.82
C ASN A 122 -7.04 -14.03 14.83
N MET A 123 -5.89 -14.50 14.37
CA MET A 123 -4.71 -14.68 15.22
C MET A 123 -3.85 -13.43 15.33
N ALA A 124 -3.65 -12.75 14.21
CA ALA A 124 -2.94 -11.47 14.14
C ALA A 124 -3.21 -10.78 12.81
N VAL A 125 -3.10 -9.47 12.77
CA VAL A 125 -2.93 -8.76 11.51
C VAL A 125 -1.52 -9.01 10.97
N ILE A 126 -1.36 -8.98 9.64
CA ILE A 126 -0.12 -9.38 8.98
C ILE A 126 1.13 -8.71 9.56
N HIS A 127 1.06 -7.39 9.81
CA HIS A 127 2.24 -6.64 10.25
C HIS A 127 2.59 -6.91 11.71
N SER A 128 1.62 -7.13 12.58
CA SER A 128 1.87 -7.44 13.98
C SER A 128 2.50 -8.81 14.14
N TYR A 129 2.02 -9.84 13.43
CA TYR A 129 2.69 -11.14 13.43
C TYR A 129 4.16 -11.05 12.98
N ASN A 130 4.40 -10.29 11.90
CA ASN A 130 5.77 -10.13 11.39
C ASN A 130 6.68 -9.33 12.34
N ARG A 131 6.16 -8.30 13.02
CA ARG A 131 6.89 -7.56 14.06
C ARG A 131 7.27 -8.49 15.21
N GLU A 132 6.30 -9.25 15.72
CA GLU A 132 6.47 -10.13 16.87
C GLU A 132 7.37 -11.33 16.57
N MET A 133 7.25 -11.95 15.38
CA MET A 133 7.83 -13.26 15.10
C MET A 133 8.95 -13.26 14.04
N MET A 134 8.99 -12.31 13.11
CA MET A 134 9.88 -12.37 11.94
C MET A 134 10.92 -11.24 11.88
N SER A 135 10.61 -10.06 12.41
CA SER A 135 11.52 -8.91 12.37
C SER A 135 12.83 -9.17 13.11
N GLY A 136 13.88 -8.47 12.75
CA GLY A 136 15.19 -8.52 13.40
C GLY A 136 16.11 -7.44 12.82
N CYS A 137 16.98 -6.90 13.66
CA CYS A 137 17.85 -5.79 13.27
C CYS A 137 18.79 -6.16 12.12
N GLY A 138 18.76 -5.38 11.06
CA GLY A 138 19.53 -5.60 9.86
C GLY A 138 18.91 -6.54 8.84
N ARG A 139 17.72 -7.11 9.10
CA ARG A 139 16.98 -7.95 8.15
C ARG A 139 16.25 -7.13 7.10
N MET A 140 15.89 -7.82 6.00
CA MET A 140 14.98 -7.30 4.97
C MET A 140 13.80 -8.25 4.76
N ILE A 141 12.57 -7.70 4.73
CA ILE A 141 11.33 -8.45 4.52
C ILE A 141 10.56 -7.86 3.35
N LEU A 142 10.10 -8.73 2.44
CA LEU A 142 9.22 -8.35 1.32
C LEU A 142 7.79 -8.79 1.60
N GLY A 143 6.84 -7.86 1.49
CA GLY A 143 5.43 -8.16 1.71
C GLY A 143 4.53 -7.77 0.56
N SER A 144 3.40 -8.46 0.44
CA SER A 144 2.36 -8.12 -0.56
C SER A 144 1.42 -7.01 -0.11
N ASP A 145 1.57 -6.52 1.12
CA ASP A 145 0.87 -5.36 1.63
C ASP A 145 1.78 -4.12 1.61
N SER A 146 1.22 -2.98 1.22
CA SER A 146 1.97 -1.73 1.13
C SER A 146 2.47 -1.19 2.48
N HIS A 147 1.82 -1.57 3.59
CA HIS A 147 2.24 -1.21 4.95
C HIS A 147 3.27 -2.17 5.55
N THR A 148 3.93 -2.97 4.72
CA THR A 148 5.09 -3.78 5.14
C THR A 148 6.24 -2.84 5.50
N ARG A 149 6.25 -2.41 6.78
CA ARG A 149 7.17 -1.46 7.39
C ARG A 149 7.50 -1.95 8.80
N TYR A 150 8.75 -2.30 9.03
CA TYR A 150 9.24 -2.81 10.31
C TYR A 150 10.56 -2.13 10.71
N GLY A 151 10.79 -0.94 10.15
CA GLY A 151 11.99 -0.13 10.38
C GLY A 151 12.20 0.20 11.84
N ALA A 152 11.14 0.45 12.59
CA ALA A 152 11.16 0.71 14.02
C ALA A 152 11.83 -0.41 14.85
N LEU A 153 11.84 -1.63 14.31
CA LEU A 153 12.50 -2.81 14.88
C LEU A 153 13.80 -3.18 14.16
N GLY A 154 14.40 -2.23 13.46
CA GLY A 154 15.65 -2.41 12.74
C GLY A 154 15.56 -3.29 11.49
N THR A 155 14.36 -3.57 10.99
CA THR A 155 14.13 -4.40 9.81
C THR A 155 13.68 -3.51 8.63
N MET A 156 14.47 -3.45 7.57
CA MET A 156 14.06 -2.75 6.35
C MET A 156 13.04 -3.59 5.60
N ALA A 157 11.79 -3.17 5.62
CA ALA A 157 10.70 -3.90 5.03
C ALA A 157 10.06 -3.14 3.86
N VAL A 158 9.68 -3.88 2.83
CA VAL A 158 9.20 -3.31 1.55
C VAL A 158 7.87 -3.97 1.17
N GLY A 159 6.88 -3.14 0.88
CA GLY A 159 5.59 -3.60 0.36
C GLY A 159 5.55 -3.50 -1.17
N GLU A 160 5.33 -4.63 -1.85
CA GLU A 160 5.33 -4.72 -3.31
C GLU A 160 4.15 -5.54 -3.85
N GLY A 161 3.96 -5.52 -5.16
CA GLY A 161 2.95 -6.32 -5.82
C GLY A 161 3.34 -7.80 -5.93
N GLY A 162 2.33 -8.65 -6.14
CA GLY A 162 2.48 -10.10 -6.16
C GLY A 162 3.52 -10.63 -7.16
N GLY A 163 3.75 -9.92 -8.26
CA GLY A 163 4.78 -10.28 -9.24
C GLY A 163 6.19 -10.24 -8.66
N GLU A 164 6.51 -9.25 -7.83
CA GLU A 164 7.83 -9.15 -7.18
C GLU A 164 8.02 -10.27 -6.14
N LEU A 165 6.94 -10.62 -5.41
CA LEU A 165 6.98 -11.75 -4.49
C LEU A 165 7.14 -13.08 -5.23
N ALA A 166 6.44 -13.27 -6.36
CA ALA A 166 6.58 -14.46 -7.19
C ALA A 166 8.01 -14.64 -7.72
N LYS A 167 8.72 -13.54 -8.06
CA LYS A 167 10.15 -13.58 -8.42
C LYS A 167 11.01 -14.17 -7.30
N GLN A 168 10.78 -13.74 -6.06
CA GLN A 168 11.52 -14.30 -4.91
C GLN A 168 11.23 -15.79 -4.74
N LEU A 169 9.96 -16.23 -4.92
CA LEU A 169 9.56 -17.64 -4.80
C LEU A 169 10.16 -18.53 -5.87
N VAL A 170 10.61 -18.00 -6.98
CA VAL A 170 11.38 -18.74 -8.01
C VAL A 170 12.90 -18.44 -7.93
N GLY A 171 13.36 -17.93 -6.79
CA GLY A 171 14.79 -17.72 -6.51
C GLY A 171 15.44 -16.51 -7.21
N ARG A 172 14.64 -15.64 -7.82
CA ARG A 172 15.14 -14.43 -8.52
C ARG A 172 15.33 -13.26 -7.54
N THR A 173 15.96 -12.20 -8.03
CA THR A 173 16.25 -10.99 -7.26
C THR A 173 15.15 -9.93 -7.45
N TYR A 174 15.11 -8.98 -6.51
CA TYR A 174 14.38 -7.73 -6.63
C TYR A 174 15.36 -6.66 -7.11
N ASP A 175 15.17 -6.22 -8.35
CA ASP A 175 16.11 -5.32 -9.02
C ASP A 175 15.67 -3.86 -8.87
N MET A 176 16.60 -2.97 -8.50
CA MET A 176 16.31 -1.55 -8.33
C MET A 176 17.59 -0.69 -8.40
N ALA A 177 17.43 0.58 -8.76
CA ALA A 177 18.49 1.56 -8.54
C ALA A 177 18.66 1.85 -7.05
N TYR A 178 19.87 2.23 -6.61
CA TYR A 178 20.11 2.64 -5.23
C TYR A 178 19.21 3.82 -4.85
N PRO A 179 18.39 3.72 -3.79
CA PRO A 179 17.46 4.77 -3.41
C PRO A 179 18.18 5.90 -2.69
N GLY A 180 17.67 7.13 -2.82
CA GLY A 180 18.07 8.21 -1.93
C GLY A 180 17.70 7.91 -0.48
N VAL A 181 18.45 8.48 0.47
CA VAL A 181 18.19 8.32 1.91
C VAL A 181 17.93 9.68 2.54
N VAL A 182 16.83 9.82 3.25
CA VAL A 182 16.43 11.06 3.95
C VAL A 182 16.46 10.82 5.46
N ALA A 183 17.19 11.64 6.19
CA ALA A 183 17.17 11.60 7.65
C ALA A 183 15.86 12.20 8.18
N ILE A 184 15.22 11.49 9.10
CA ILE A 184 14.15 12.02 9.94
C ILE A 184 14.75 12.21 11.34
N TYR A 185 15.20 13.43 11.58
CA TYR A 185 15.92 13.77 12.80
C TYR A 185 14.95 14.20 13.91
N LEU A 186 14.75 13.31 14.86
CA LEU A 186 13.80 13.49 15.96
C LEU A 186 14.48 14.11 17.18
N THR A 187 13.82 15.11 17.77
CA THR A 187 14.19 15.72 19.05
C THR A 187 12.97 15.82 19.96
N GLY A 188 13.19 16.15 21.23
CA GLY A 188 12.10 16.33 22.20
C GLY A 188 11.36 15.01 22.50
N LYS A 189 10.17 15.16 23.07
CA LYS A 189 9.22 14.07 23.35
C LYS A 189 7.79 14.52 23.11
N PRO A 190 6.86 13.61 22.75
CA PRO A 190 5.47 13.96 22.57
C PRO A 190 4.84 14.53 23.85
N ASN A 191 3.94 15.49 23.69
CA ASN A 191 3.13 15.99 24.80
C ASN A 191 2.06 14.94 25.21
N PRO A 192 1.54 14.96 26.45
CA PRO A 192 0.43 14.10 26.85
C PRO A 192 -0.76 14.20 25.90
N GLY A 193 -1.35 13.06 25.55
CA GLY A 193 -2.47 12.97 24.60
C GLY A 193 -2.08 12.95 23.12
N VAL A 194 -0.85 13.30 22.76
CA VAL A 194 -0.33 13.16 21.39
C VAL A 194 0.15 11.75 21.17
N GLY A 195 -0.44 11.06 20.19
CA GLY A 195 -0.12 9.68 19.88
C GLY A 195 0.72 9.51 18.61
N PRO A 196 1.09 8.25 18.28
CA PRO A 196 1.94 7.98 17.12
C PRO A 196 1.30 8.39 15.81
N HIS A 197 -0.02 8.30 15.71
CA HIS A 197 -0.73 8.67 14.49
C HIS A 197 -0.69 10.18 14.23
N ASP A 198 -0.67 11.00 15.27
CA ASP A 198 -0.52 12.45 15.14
C ASP A 198 0.82 12.82 14.50
N VAL A 199 1.91 12.20 14.97
CA VAL A 199 3.25 12.39 14.39
C VAL A 199 3.30 11.92 12.94
N ALA A 200 2.71 10.77 12.66
CA ALA A 200 2.66 10.20 11.32
C ALA A 200 1.88 11.10 10.35
N LEU A 201 0.70 11.59 10.73
CA LEU A 201 -0.11 12.48 9.90
C LEU A 201 0.60 13.82 9.65
N ALA A 202 1.30 14.36 10.64
CA ALA A 202 2.12 15.56 10.46
C ALA A 202 3.25 15.35 9.43
N LEU A 203 3.93 14.19 9.46
CA LEU A 203 4.95 13.83 8.48
C LEU A 203 4.35 13.63 7.08
N VAL A 204 3.23 12.94 6.95
CA VAL A 204 2.54 12.71 5.67
C VAL A 204 2.10 14.05 5.06
N ALA A 205 1.49 14.93 5.83
CA ALA A 205 1.09 16.26 5.37
C ALA A 205 2.27 17.10 4.86
N ALA A 206 3.41 17.03 5.54
CA ALA A 206 4.60 17.82 5.18
C ALA A 206 5.35 17.29 3.94
N THR A 207 5.19 16.01 3.59
CA THR A 207 6.07 15.35 2.61
C THR A 207 5.38 14.81 1.36
N TYR A 208 4.07 14.55 1.42
CA TYR A 208 3.36 13.92 0.31
C TYR A 208 3.26 14.83 -0.92
N ALA A 209 2.76 16.06 -0.76
CA ALA A 209 2.46 16.94 -1.87
C ALA A 209 3.72 17.38 -2.66
N ASN A 210 4.84 17.55 -1.97
CA ASN A 210 6.12 17.95 -2.56
C ASN A 210 6.98 16.76 -3.00
N GLY A 211 6.59 15.52 -2.68
CA GLY A 211 7.33 14.31 -3.03
C GLY A 211 8.70 14.20 -2.35
N TYR A 212 8.93 14.88 -1.24
CA TYR A 212 10.24 15.02 -0.59
C TYR A 212 10.95 13.69 -0.32
N VAL A 213 10.19 12.67 0.11
CA VAL A 213 10.70 11.32 0.40
C VAL A 213 10.28 10.28 -0.64
N LYS A 214 9.67 10.70 -1.76
CA LYS A 214 9.14 9.77 -2.77
C LYS A 214 10.25 8.85 -3.30
N ASN A 215 10.00 7.53 -3.26
CA ASN A 215 10.91 6.45 -3.66
C ASN A 215 12.27 6.44 -2.93
N LYS A 216 12.37 7.10 -1.78
CA LYS A 216 13.57 7.14 -0.95
C LYS A 216 13.39 6.29 0.32
N VAL A 217 14.46 6.06 1.05
CA VAL A 217 14.43 5.48 2.39
C VAL A 217 14.30 6.60 3.42
N MET A 218 13.36 6.49 4.34
CA MET A 218 13.29 7.35 5.52
C MET A 218 14.09 6.72 6.67
N GLU A 219 15.19 7.34 7.07
CA GLU A 219 16.04 6.86 8.16
C GLU A 219 15.81 7.72 9.42
N PHE A 220 15.18 7.13 10.43
CA PHE A 220 14.83 7.81 11.68
C PHE A 220 15.99 7.77 12.66
N VAL A 221 16.47 8.95 13.02
CA VAL A 221 17.67 9.15 13.84
C VAL A 221 17.46 10.31 14.83
N GLY A 222 18.38 10.53 15.71
CA GLY A 222 18.37 11.66 16.65
C GLY A 222 17.95 11.29 18.07
N PRO A 223 18.14 12.20 19.02
CA PRO A 223 17.93 11.92 20.46
C PRO A 223 16.46 11.68 20.81
N GLY A 224 15.52 12.19 20.04
CA GLY A 224 14.08 11.99 20.26
C GLY A 224 13.64 10.54 20.10
N VAL A 225 14.39 9.70 19.37
CA VAL A 225 14.06 8.29 19.19
C VAL A 225 13.96 7.57 20.53
N ALA A 226 14.90 7.82 21.44
CA ALA A 226 14.92 7.19 22.77
C ALA A 226 13.72 7.56 23.67
N ASN A 227 12.96 8.58 23.33
CA ASN A 227 11.78 9.03 24.09
C ASN A 227 10.48 8.32 23.62
N LEU A 228 10.56 7.43 22.63
CA LEU A 228 9.43 6.73 22.06
C LEU A 228 9.49 5.23 22.39
N SER A 229 8.39 4.67 22.84
CA SER A 229 8.24 3.23 23.01
C SER A 229 8.29 2.48 21.66
N ALA A 230 8.45 1.18 21.68
CA ALA A 230 8.44 0.36 20.46
C ALA A 230 7.10 0.45 19.71
N ASP A 231 5.97 0.42 20.42
CA ASP A 231 4.63 0.57 19.83
C ASP A 231 4.44 1.95 19.20
N TYR A 232 4.92 2.98 19.86
CA TYR A 232 4.85 4.35 19.32
C TYR A 232 5.66 4.48 18.02
N ARG A 233 6.89 3.93 17.99
CA ARG A 233 7.72 3.92 16.77
C ARG A 233 7.05 3.11 15.66
N ASN A 234 6.49 1.93 15.96
CA ASN A 234 5.77 1.09 15.01
C ASN A 234 4.55 1.80 14.40
N GLY A 235 3.83 2.58 15.21
CA GLY A 235 2.69 3.38 14.76
C GLY A 235 3.08 4.50 13.78
N ILE A 236 4.23 5.16 13.99
CA ILE A 236 4.78 6.12 13.03
C ILE A 236 5.27 5.40 11.77
N ASP A 237 6.05 4.33 11.96
CA ASP A 237 6.76 3.63 10.90
C ASP A 237 5.82 3.06 9.84
N VAL A 238 4.71 2.44 10.27
CA VAL A 238 3.73 1.86 9.34
C VAL A 238 3.09 2.90 8.43
N MET A 239 2.93 4.12 8.90
CA MET A 239 2.34 5.22 8.14
C MET A 239 3.31 5.89 7.16
N THR A 240 4.61 5.57 7.22
CA THR A 240 5.58 6.09 6.24
C THR A 240 5.21 5.71 4.80
N THR A 241 4.48 4.61 4.61
CA THR A 241 3.92 4.22 3.31
C THR A 241 3.11 5.33 2.65
N GLU A 242 2.38 6.11 3.42
CA GLU A 242 1.52 7.19 2.92
C GLU A 242 2.28 8.44 2.46
N THR A 243 3.59 8.50 2.74
CA THR A 243 4.50 9.52 2.19
C THR A 243 5.02 9.16 0.79
N THR A 244 4.68 7.98 0.26
CA THR A 244 5.24 7.39 -0.97
C THR A 244 6.73 7.03 -0.90
N CYS A 245 7.33 6.92 0.28
CA CYS A 245 8.70 6.43 0.43
C CYS A 245 8.81 4.96 -0.01
N TRP A 246 10.03 4.54 -0.38
CA TRP A 246 10.27 3.14 -0.75
C TRP A 246 10.31 2.24 0.48
N SER A 247 11.01 2.65 1.54
CA SER A 247 11.09 1.95 2.82
C SER A 247 11.44 2.90 3.95
N SER A 248 11.49 2.37 5.17
CA SER A 248 11.91 3.07 6.39
C SER A 248 12.85 2.21 7.21
N ILE A 249 13.70 2.86 8.00
CA ILE A 249 14.60 2.22 8.96
C ILE A 249 14.87 3.18 10.12
N TRP A 250 15.05 2.65 11.33
CA TRP A 250 15.30 3.42 12.53
C TRP A 250 16.64 3.02 13.15
N GLN A 251 17.31 3.96 13.79
CA GLN A 251 18.34 3.59 14.74
C GLN A 251 17.74 2.73 15.86
N THR A 252 18.47 1.73 16.32
CA THR A 252 18.05 0.83 17.37
C THR A 252 18.75 1.14 18.68
N ASP A 253 18.07 0.89 19.79
CA ASP A 253 18.53 1.21 21.14
C ASP A 253 18.01 0.19 22.16
N ASP A 254 18.11 0.52 23.46
CA ASP A 254 17.65 -0.33 24.54
C ASP A 254 16.14 -0.61 24.47
N VAL A 255 15.33 0.32 23.94
CA VAL A 255 13.88 0.09 23.74
C VAL A 255 13.66 -1.02 22.71
N THR A 256 14.38 -1.00 21.61
CA THR A 256 14.32 -2.08 20.60
C THR A 256 14.83 -3.40 21.15
N LYS A 257 15.90 -3.36 21.96
CA LYS A 257 16.43 -4.55 22.64
C LYS A 257 15.39 -5.15 23.58
N GLN A 258 14.79 -4.35 24.43
CA GLN A 258 13.73 -4.77 25.35
C GLN A 258 12.54 -5.38 24.63
N TYR A 259 12.13 -4.81 23.48
CA TYR A 259 11.06 -5.38 22.66
C TYR A 259 11.36 -6.83 22.26
N PHE A 260 12.56 -7.09 21.72
CA PHE A 260 12.93 -8.46 21.34
C PHE A 260 13.09 -9.40 22.54
N GLU A 261 13.58 -8.93 23.67
CA GLU A 261 13.65 -9.70 24.91
C GLU A 261 12.24 -10.08 25.40
N GLN A 262 11.29 -9.15 25.39
CA GLN A 262 9.88 -9.39 25.75
C GLN A 262 9.19 -10.39 24.81
N HIS A 263 9.62 -10.44 23.54
CA HIS A 263 9.10 -11.39 22.55
C HIS A 263 9.88 -12.70 22.46
N ASN A 264 10.68 -13.03 23.47
CA ASN A 264 11.52 -14.24 23.54
C ASN A 264 12.51 -14.38 22.37
N ARG A 265 12.97 -13.26 21.78
CA ARG A 265 13.84 -13.21 20.61
C ARG A 265 15.04 -12.26 20.80
N PRO A 266 15.79 -12.37 21.92
CA PRO A 266 16.90 -11.45 22.18
C PRO A 266 17.99 -11.50 21.08
N GLU A 267 18.14 -12.63 20.38
CA GLU A 267 19.07 -12.82 19.27
C GLU A 267 18.71 -11.97 18.03
N ALA A 268 17.49 -11.47 17.92
CA ALA A 268 17.05 -10.62 16.83
C ALA A 268 17.53 -9.18 16.99
N TYR A 269 18.01 -8.80 18.17
CA TYR A 269 18.55 -7.47 18.41
C TYR A 269 19.98 -7.33 17.90
N LYS A 270 20.24 -6.20 17.28
CA LYS A 270 21.57 -5.68 16.95
C LYS A 270 21.52 -4.16 17.00
N GLU A 271 22.57 -3.53 17.52
CA GLU A 271 22.71 -2.09 17.45
C GLU A 271 22.87 -1.64 15.99
N LEU A 272 21.96 -0.78 15.54
CA LEU A 272 21.99 -0.08 14.26
C LEU A 272 22.02 1.40 14.54
N LYS A 273 23.07 2.08 14.09
CA LYS A 273 23.21 3.53 14.19
C LYS A 273 23.99 4.05 12.99
N PRO A 274 23.79 5.32 12.60
CA PRO A 274 24.68 5.96 11.63
C PRO A 274 26.12 5.93 12.11
N ALA A 275 27.08 5.89 11.18
CA ALA A 275 28.48 6.10 11.48
C ALA A 275 28.72 7.52 12.03
N ASP A 276 29.90 7.79 12.56
CA ASP A 276 30.28 9.13 13.08
C ASP A 276 30.06 10.24 12.05
N VAL A 277 30.17 9.90 10.77
CA VAL A 277 29.78 10.77 9.65
C VAL A 277 28.89 9.98 8.70
N ALA A 278 27.68 10.46 8.48
CA ALA A 278 26.74 9.96 7.49
C ALA A 278 26.20 11.11 6.64
N TYR A 279 25.95 10.87 5.35
CA TYR A 279 25.33 11.85 4.47
C TYR A 279 23.96 11.38 4.02
N TYR A 280 23.00 12.29 4.09
CA TYR A 280 21.62 12.09 3.65
C TYR A 280 21.26 13.04 2.52
N ASP A 281 20.50 12.55 1.54
CA ASP A 281 20.05 13.34 0.38
C ASP A 281 18.99 14.40 0.75
N GLY A 282 18.60 14.46 2.00
CA GLY A 282 17.69 15.42 2.62
C GLY A 282 17.56 15.15 4.12
N CYS A 283 16.98 16.09 4.84
CA CYS A 283 16.74 15.94 6.28
C CYS A 283 15.44 16.64 6.69
N ILE A 284 14.68 15.96 7.52
CA ILE A 284 13.51 16.54 8.21
C ILE A 284 13.84 16.61 9.69
N GLU A 285 13.98 17.83 10.22
CA GLU A 285 14.09 18.03 11.66
C GLU A 285 12.70 18.17 12.27
N LEU A 286 12.38 17.30 13.21
CA LEU A 286 11.08 17.25 13.90
C LEU A 286 11.29 17.26 15.42
N ASP A 287 10.88 18.32 16.06
CA ASP A 287 10.71 18.36 17.51
C ASP A 287 9.34 17.77 17.87
N LEU A 288 9.36 16.62 18.52
CA LEU A 288 8.14 15.86 18.89
C LEU A 288 7.23 16.66 19.85
N SER A 289 7.79 17.60 20.64
CA SER A 289 7.02 18.45 21.55
C SER A 289 6.16 19.50 20.82
N THR A 290 6.41 19.72 19.53
CA THR A 290 5.64 20.67 18.71
C THR A 290 4.48 20.04 17.97
N VAL A 291 4.35 18.70 18.00
CA VAL A 291 3.25 18.00 17.36
C VAL A 291 1.99 18.13 18.22
N GLU A 292 0.89 18.48 17.57
CA GLU A 292 -0.44 18.55 18.17
C GLU A 292 -1.28 17.30 17.81
N CYS A 293 -2.42 17.10 18.46
CA CYS A 293 -3.40 16.10 18.03
C CYS A 293 -3.93 16.46 16.66
N MET A 294 -3.85 15.52 15.71
CA MET A 294 -4.13 15.72 14.30
C MET A 294 -5.41 15.01 13.83
N ILE A 295 -5.98 15.52 12.76
CA ILE A 295 -7.05 14.89 11.99
C ILE A 295 -6.74 15.01 10.50
N ALA A 296 -6.77 13.90 9.76
CA ALA A 296 -6.68 13.93 8.30
C ALA A 296 -8.06 13.76 7.70
N LEU A 297 -8.53 14.81 7.01
CA LEU A 297 -9.86 14.86 6.41
C LEU A 297 -9.94 13.97 5.15
N PRO A 298 -11.14 13.54 4.72
CA PRO A 298 -11.28 12.83 3.45
C PRO A 298 -10.69 13.65 2.29
N MET A 299 -10.07 13.08 1.28
CA MET A 299 -9.97 11.69 0.83
C MET A 299 -8.52 11.19 0.80
N HIS A 300 -7.64 11.76 1.61
CA HIS A 300 -6.22 11.38 1.63
C HIS A 300 -5.58 11.67 3.00
N PRO A 301 -4.65 10.83 3.51
CA PRO A 301 -3.98 11.07 4.80
C PRO A 301 -3.17 12.37 4.86
N SER A 302 -2.78 12.94 3.71
CA SER A 302 -2.04 14.21 3.66
C SER A 302 -2.90 15.45 3.92
N TYR A 303 -4.24 15.33 3.93
CA TYR A 303 -5.13 16.45 4.23
C TYR A 303 -5.30 16.59 5.75
N ALA A 304 -4.18 16.66 6.45
CA ALA A 304 -4.13 16.66 7.90
C ALA A 304 -3.99 18.08 8.47
N TYR A 305 -4.74 18.31 9.55
CA TYR A 305 -4.79 19.54 10.30
C TYR A 305 -4.65 19.24 11.79
N PRO A 306 -4.08 20.15 12.61
CA PRO A 306 -4.29 20.11 14.05
C PRO A 306 -5.80 20.18 14.36
N ILE A 307 -6.30 19.33 15.26
CA ILE A 307 -7.73 19.33 15.64
C ILE A 307 -8.15 20.70 16.15
N ARG A 308 -7.27 21.39 16.90
CA ARG A 308 -7.49 22.75 17.38
C ARG A 308 -7.73 23.74 16.24
N GLU A 309 -6.96 23.63 15.15
CA GLU A 309 -7.11 24.50 13.97
C GLU A 309 -8.42 24.21 13.25
N LEU A 310 -8.75 22.93 13.05
CA LEU A 310 -10.03 22.52 12.44
C LEU A 310 -11.20 23.08 13.25
N LYS A 311 -11.19 22.93 14.58
CA LYS A 311 -12.28 23.46 15.46
C LYS A 311 -12.40 24.98 15.40
N ALA A 312 -11.28 25.70 15.29
CA ALA A 312 -11.29 27.16 15.20
C ALA A 312 -11.81 27.68 13.85
N ASN A 313 -11.62 26.92 12.77
CA ASN A 313 -11.95 27.31 11.39
C ASN A 313 -12.84 26.28 10.69
N ALA A 314 -13.76 25.63 11.44
CA ALA A 314 -14.54 24.49 10.98
C ALA A 314 -15.29 24.74 9.66
N GLY A 315 -15.96 25.88 9.54
CA GLY A 315 -16.71 26.23 8.33
C GLY A 315 -15.86 26.30 7.07
N GLU A 316 -14.70 26.94 7.14
CA GLU A 316 -13.79 27.09 6.00
C GLU A 316 -13.12 25.77 5.63
N ILE A 317 -12.50 25.09 6.62
CA ILE A 317 -11.75 23.87 6.37
C ILE A 317 -12.64 22.72 5.91
N LEU A 318 -13.80 22.51 6.55
CA LEU A 318 -14.74 21.46 6.14
C LEU A 318 -15.38 21.77 4.79
N GLN A 319 -15.65 23.03 4.46
CA GLN A 319 -16.15 23.42 3.13
C GLN A 319 -15.11 23.10 2.04
N ALA A 320 -13.84 23.48 2.26
CA ALA A 320 -12.77 23.18 1.30
C ALA A 320 -12.57 21.67 1.10
N ALA A 321 -12.57 20.88 2.19
CA ALA A 321 -12.47 19.42 2.12
C ALA A 321 -13.68 18.80 1.40
N GLN A 322 -14.89 19.28 1.68
CA GLN A 322 -16.13 18.85 1.04
C GLN A 322 -16.10 19.13 -0.48
N ASP A 323 -15.69 20.32 -0.88
CA ASP A 323 -15.63 20.73 -2.29
C ASP A 323 -14.62 19.88 -3.06
N GLN A 324 -13.45 19.62 -2.46
CA GLN A 324 -12.44 18.76 -3.03
C GLN A 324 -12.93 17.31 -3.15
N ALA A 325 -13.56 16.76 -2.11
CA ALA A 325 -14.12 15.42 -2.11
C ALA A 325 -15.23 15.28 -3.18
N ASN A 326 -16.15 16.24 -3.25
CA ASN A 326 -17.24 16.24 -4.24
C ASN A 326 -16.72 16.37 -5.67
N LYS A 327 -15.64 17.10 -5.90
CA LYS A 327 -14.97 17.15 -7.20
C LYS A 327 -14.43 15.77 -7.59
N GLN A 328 -13.77 15.06 -6.67
CA GLN A 328 -13.25 13.71 -6.93
C GLN A 328 -14.37 12.68 -7.16
N LEU A 329 -15.51 12.83 -6.50
CA LEU A 329 -16.68 11.95 -6.66
C LEU A 329 -17.43 12.16 -7.99
N GLY A 330 -17.10 13.22 -8.75
CA GLY A 330 -17.62 13.43 -10.11
C GLY A 330 -19.12 13.60 -10.19
N GLY A 331 -19.77 14.09 -9.14
CA GLY A 331 -21.21 14.39 -9.11
C GLY A 331 -22.12 13.16 -8.96
N LYS A 332 -21.61 11.95 -8.82
CA LYS A 332 -22.39 10.72 -8.62
C LYS A 332 -23.13 10.72 -7.27
N VAL A 333 -22.44 11.20 -6.25
CA VAL A 333 -22.94 11.40 -4.88
C VAL A 333 -22.36 12.68 -4.33
N LYS A 334 -22.90 13.18 -3.22
CA LYS A 334 -22.37 14.38 -2.54
C LYS A 334 -22.03 14.06 -1.10
N MET A 335 -20.79 14.37 -0.72
CA MET A 335 -20.34 14.36 0.67
C MET A 335 -20.76 15.67 1.34
N ASP A 336 -21.30 15.58 2.57
CA ASP A 336 -21.65 16.72 3.40
C ASP A 336 -20.86 16.68 4.71
N LEU A 337 -19.78 17.46 4.78
CA LEU A 337 -18.98 17.63 5.99
C LEU A 337 -19.40 18.88 6.76
N VAL A 338 -19.89 19.90 6.07
CA VAL A 338 -20.34 21.16 6.71
C VAL A 338 -21.57 20.91 7.56
N GLY A 339 -22.47 20.03 7.13
CA GLY A 339 -23.64 19.61 7.89
C GLY A 339 -23.33 18.89 9.22
N LYS A 340 -22.05 18.55 9.47
CA LYS A 340 -21.59 17.98 10.75
C LYS A 340 -21.26 19.07 11.80
N ILE A 341 -21.32 20.34 11.43
CA ILE A 341 -21.18 21.46 12.37
C ILE A 341 -22.53 21.69 13.03
N CYS A 342 -22.59 21.47 14.33
CA CYS A 342 -23.80 21.70 15.14
C CYS A 342 -24.10 23.20 15.33
N ALA A 343 -25.32 23.52 15.76
CA ALA A 343 -25.75 24.90 15.99
C ALA A 343 -24.90 25.64 17.05
N ASP A 344 -24.26 24.91 17.94
CA ASP A 344 -23.33 25.44 18.95
C ASP A 344 -21.86 25.54 18.46
N GLY A 345 -21.62 25.23 17.19
CA GLY A 345 -20.29 25.29 16.56
C GLY A 345 -19.43 24.05 16.78
N ARG A 346 -19.87 23.07 17.58
CA ARG A 346 -19.14 21.80 17.73
C ARG A 346 -19.29 20.92 16.47
N ILE A 347 -18.30 20.08 16.21
CA ILE A 347 -18.33 19.11 15.11
C ILE A 347 -18.78 17.77 15.68
N TYR A 348 -19.82 17.19 15.11
CA TYR A 348 -20.31 15.86 15.48
C TYR A 348 -19.78 14.80 14.49
N VAL A 349 -19.38 13.66 15.01
CA VAL A 349 -19.00 12.47 14.25
C VAL A 349 -19.85 11.28 14.69
N ASP A 350 -20.14 10.38 13.75
CA ASP A 350 -21.11 9.32 13.97
C ASP A 350 -20.45 8.01 14.44
N GLN A 351 -19.15 7.84 14.17
CA GLN A 351 -18.45 6.59 14.46
C GLN A 351 -16.97 6.83 14.77
N GLY A 352 -16.45 6.10 15.77
CA GLY A 352 -15.04 5.97 16.08
C GLY A 352 -14.56 4.52 15.93
N VAL A 353 -13.43 4.31 15.27
CA VAL A 353 -12.84 2.98 15.08
C VAL A 353 -11.34 3.01 15.37
N VAL A 354 -10.89 2.13 16.25
CA VAL A 354 -9.47 1.91 16.54
C VAL A 354 -9.13 0.50 16.05
N ALA A 355 -8.29 0.38 15.00
CA ALA A 355 -8.09 -0.91 14.34
C ALA A 355 -6.75 -1.02 13.60
N GLY A 356 -6.43 -2.25 13.24
CA GLY A 356 -5.30 -2.59 12.37
C GLY A 356 -3.94 -2.48 13.05
N CYS A 357 -2.90 -2.61 12.24
CA CYS A 357 -1.50 -2.61 12.69
C CYS A 357 -0.99 -1.24 13.18
N SER A 358 -1.74 -0.17 12.94
CA SER A 358 -1.44 1.18 13.43
C SER A 358 -2.21 1.53 14.70
N GLY A 359 -3.51 1.19 14.76
CA GLY A 359 -4.39 1.57 15.87
C GLY A 359 -4.52 0.49 16.96
N GLY A 360 -4.51 -0.78 16.56
CA GLY A 360 -4.81 -1.92 17.45
C GLY A 360 -3.65 -2.39 18.36
N THR A 361 -2.59 -1.62 18.48
CA THR A 361 -1.43 -1.97 19.33
C THR A 361 -1.77 -1.88 20.81
N TYR A 362 -0.99 -2.59 21.64
CA TYR A 362 -1.21 -2.69 23.06
C TYR A 362 -1.29 -1.33 23.75
N GLU A 363 -0.30 -0.45 23.54
CA GLU A 363 -0.26 0.87 24.19
C GLU A 363 -1.39 1.79 23.74
N ASN A 364 -1.80 1.73 22.47
CA ASN A 364 -2.91 2.53 21.98
C ASN A 364 -4.22 2.12 22.67
N ILE A 365 -4.48 0.81 22.79
CA ILE A 365 -5.72 0.32 23.41
C ILE A 365 -5.71 0.55 24.93
N CYS A 366 -4.57 0.43 25.60
CA CYS A 366 -4.44 0.84 27.01
C CYS A 366 -4.77 2.33 27.18
N ALA A 367 -4.26 3.20 26.32
CA ALA A 367 -4.60 4.64 26.37
C ALA A 367 -6.09 4.90 26.08
N VAL A 368 -6.72 4.13 25.18
CA VAL A 368 -8.17 4.18 24.98
C VAL A 368 -8.92 3.83 26.26
N ALA A 369 -8.51 2.73 26.93
CA ALA A 369 -9.14 2.31 28.17
C ALA A 369 -8.99 3.35 29.28
N ASP A 370 -7.80 3.96 29.46
CA ASP A 370 -7.55 5.01 30.45
C ASP A 370 -8.46 6.25 30.23
N ILE A 371 -8.68 6.63 28.97
CA ILE A 371 -9.54 7.78 28.65
C ILE A 371 -11.01 7.49 28.92
N ILE A 372 -11.47 6.26 28.58
CA ILE A 372 -12.91 5.94 28.56
C ILE A 372 -13.41 5.31 29.87
N LYS A 373 -12.50 4.91 30.72
CA LYS A 373 -12.79 4.27 32.00
C LYS A 373 -13.76 5.09 32.86
N GLY A 374 -14.86 4.47 33.27
CA GLY A 374 -15.89 5.13 34.09
C GLY A 374 -16.71 6.18 33.34
N LYS A 375 -16.51 6.36 32.02
CA LYS A 375 -17.28 7.27 31.16
C LYS A 375 -18.27 6.45 30.30
N SER A 376 -18.96 7.11 29.39
CA SER A 376 -19.94 6.49 28.49
C SER A 376 -19.78 7.04 27.08
N CYS A 377 -19.88 6.15 26.08
CA CYS A 377 -19.95 6.55 24.67
C CYS A 377 -21.31 7.18 24.27
N GLY A 378 -22.23 7.37 25.20
CA GLY A 378 -23.57 7.88 24.94
C GLY A 378 -24.62 6.77 24.89
N ASN A 379 -25.73 7.03 24.18
CA ASN A 379 -26.93 6.19 24.20
C ASN A 379 -27.25 5.48 22.86
N GLY A 380 -26.23 5.25 22.02
CA GLY A 380 -26.36 4.50 20.79
C GLY A 380 -26.28 5.32 19.50
N GLU A 381 -26.24 6.64 19.56
CA GLU A 381 -26.05 7.47 18.36
C GLU A 381 -24.60 7.41 17.87
N PHE A 382 -23.63 7.50 18.78
CA PHE A 382 -22.21 7.33 18.45
C PHE A 382 -21.80 5.86 18.57
N LYS A 383 -21.17 5.33 17.53
CA LYS A 383 -20.66 3.95 17.49
C LYS A 383 -19.17 3.93 17.75
N PHE A 384 -18.72 3.06 18.66
CA PHE A 384 -17.31 2.93 18.99
C PHE A 384 -16.85 1.47 18.94
N SER A 385 -15.88 1.17 18.07
CA SER A 385 -15.30 -0.17 17.92
C SER A 385 -13.79 -0.18 18.08
N VAL A 386 -13.27 -1.20 18.79
CA VAL A 386 -11.84 -1.39 19.06
C VAL A 386 -11.43 -2.80 18.64
N TYR A 387 -10.36 -2.91 17.84
CA TYR A 387 -9.79 -4.15 17.30
C TYR A 387 -8.34 -4.27 17.77
N PRO A 388 -7.97 -5.31 18.51
CA PRO A 388 -6.57 -5.60 18.84
C PRO A 388 -5.85 -6.08 17.57
N ASP A 389 -4.55 -5.88 17.51
CA ASP A 389 -3.74 -6.21 16.34
C ASP A 389 -3.21 -7.66 16.34
N SER A 390 -3.17 -8.31 17.54
CA SER A 390 -2.77 -9.71 17.68
C SER A 390 -3.46 -10.37 18.87
N MET A 391 -3.52 -11.73 18.86
CA MET A 391 -4.09 -12.48 19.98
C MET A 391 -3.24 -12.41 21.25
N PRO A 392 -1.91 -12.37 21.22
CA PRO A 392 -1.13 -12.05 22.42
C PRO A 392 -1.50 -10.68 23.00
N THR A 393 -1.63 -9.64 22.16
CA THR A 393 -2.11 -8.31 22.59
C THR A 393 -3.52 -8.40 23.19
N TYR A 394 -4.44 -9.10 22.52
CA TYR A 394 -5.81 -9.28 23.02
C TYR A 394 -5.83 -9.93 24.42
N LEU A 395 -5.05 -11.01 24.59
CA LEU A 395 -4.99 -11.73 25.85
C LEU A 395 -4.48 -10.83 27.00
N GLU A 396 -3.44 -10.03 26.77
CA GLU A 396 -2.92 -9.10 27.78
C GLU A 396 -3.92 -7.98 28.11
N LEU A 397 -4.64 -7.47 27.12
CA LEU A 397 -5.72 -6.46 27.32
C LEU A 397 -6.91 -7.04 28.11
N VAL A 398 -7.18 -8.35 28.01
CA VAL A 398 -8.15 -9.03 28.86
C VAL A 398 -7.63 -9.15 30.29
N LYS A 399 -6.36 -9.56 30.46
CA LYS A 399 -5.75 -9.77 31.78
C LYS A 399 -5.63 -8.45 32.57
N ASN A 400 -5.26 -7.35 31.92
CA ASN A 400 -5.09 -6.06 32.58
C ASN A 400 -6.40 -5.27 32.78
N GLY A 401 -7.53 -5.77 32.24
CA GLY A 401 -8.85 -5.16 32.41
C GLY A 401 -9.23 -4.08 31.40
N ALA A 402 -8.37 -3.72 30.45
CA ALA A 402 -8.65 -2.72 29.42
C ALA A 402 -9.89 -3.05 28.58
N VAL A 403 -10.07 -4.33 28.22
CA VAL A 403 -11.27 -4.81 27.51
C VAL A 403 -12.54 -4.55 28.34
N ALA A 404 -12.49 -4.83 29.64
CA ALA A 404 -13.62 -4.62 30.54
C ALA A 404 -13.98 -3.12 30.67
N ASP A 405 -13.00 -2.26 30.79
CA ASP A 405 -13.21 -0.81 30.87
C ASP A 405 -13.85 -0.25 29.59
N ILE A 406 -13.37 -0.66 28.40
CA ILE A 406 -13.92 -0.27 27.09
C ILE A 406 -15.37 -0.76 26.91
N VAL A 407 -15.64 -2.03 27.21
CA VAL A 407 -16.97 -2.62 27.06
C VAL A 407 -17.97 -2.01 28.06
N SER A 408 -17.53 -1.75 29.29
CA SER A 408 -18.36 -1.11 30.30
C SER A 408 -18.75 0.33 29.95
N ALA A 409 -17.92 1.03 29.16
CA ALA A 409 -18.23 2.35 28.64
C ALA A 409 -19.15 2.36 27.42
N GLY A 410 -19.51 1.19 26.88
CA GLY A 410 -20.37 1.04 25.71
C GLY A 410 -19.59 0.85 24.38
N GLY A 411 -18.26 0.71 24.43
CA GLY A 411 -17.46 0.34 23.27
C GLY A 411 -17.65 -1.14 22.89
N ILE A 412 -17.48 -1.44 21.62
CA ILE A 412 -17.51 -2.82 21.10
C ILE A 412 -16.07 -3.31 20.89
N PHE A 413 -15.68 -4.32 21.63
CA PHE A 413 -14.38 -4.94 21.44
C PHE A 413 -14.49 -6.08 20.42
N ARG A 414 -13.62 -6.05 19.40
CA ARG A 414 -13.67 -6.95 18.25
C ARG A 414 -12.47 -7.91 18.25
N GLU A 415 -12.37 -8.74 17.21
CA GLU A 415 -11.30 -9.67 16.95
C GLU A 415 -10.15 -9.03 16.15
N CYS A 416 -8.99 -9.72 16.07
CA CYS A 416 -7.85 -9.29 15.26
C CYS A 416 -8.20 -9.34 13.76
N PHE A 417 -8.40 -8.18 13.14
CA PHE A 417 -8.91 -8.11 11.78
C PHE A 417 -8.58 -6.77 11.11
N CYS A 418 -8.18 -6.81 9.83
CA CYS A 418 -7.87 -5.62 9.03
C CYS A 418 -9.10 -4.98 8.35
N GLY A 419 -10.29 -5.53 8.49
CA GLY A 419 -11.50 -5.13 7.77
C GLY A 419 -11.77 -3.63 7.72
N PRO A 420 -11.75 -2.89 8.84
CA PRO A 420 -11.98 -1.45 8.84
C PRO A 420 -10.97 -0.64 8.00
N CYS A 421 -9.77 -1.17 7.77
CA CYS A 421 -8.75 -0.50 6.95
C CYS A 421 -9.05 -0.51 5.45
N PHE A 422 -9.95 -1.39 4.97
CA PHE A 422 -10.22 -1.55 3.54
C PHE A 422 -11.70 -1.76 3.17
N GLY A 423 -12.63 -1.43 4.07
CA GLY A 423 -14.07 -1.42 3.81
C GLY A 423 -14.77 -2.77 3.91
N ALA A 424 -14.24 -3.68 4.72
CA ALA A 424 -14.86 -4.98 5.01
C ALA A 424 -15.28 -5.14 6.48
N GLY A 425 -15.43 -4.05 7.21
CA GLY A 425 -15.92 -4.04 8.58
C GLY A 425 -16.17 -2.63 9.08
N ASP A 426 -17.14 -2.46 9.95
CA ASP A 426 -17.59 -1.18 10.52
C ASP A 426 -17.80 -0.09 9.45
N THR A 427 -18.42 -0.45 8.32
CA THR A 427 -18.80 0.51 7.28
C THR A 427 -19.84 1.49 7.86
N PRO A 428 -19.61 2.81 7.77
CA PRO A 428 -20.58 3.79 8.23
C PRO A 428 -21.87 3.76 7.40
N ALA A 429 -22.96 4.26 7.96
CA ALA A 429 -24.19 4.43 7.20
C ALA A 429 -24.04 5.58 6.17
N ASN A 430 -24.99 5.65 5.24
CA ASN A 430 -25.00 6.69 4.21
C ASN A 430 -25.08 8.09 4.84
N GLY A 431 -24.14 8.96 4.48
CA GLY A 431 -24.02 10.31 5.02
C GLY A 431 -23.34 10.42 6.40
N GLU A 432 -22.92 9.31 7.01
CA GLU A 432 -22.19 9.34 8.28
C GLU A 432 -20.72 9.80 8.12
N PHE A 433 -20.18 10.34 9.19
CA PHE A 433 -18.80 10.75 9.34
C PHE A 433 -18.09 9.88 10.39
N SER A 434 -17.12 9.09 9.97
CA SER A 434 -16.32 8.18 10.81
C SER A 434 -14.93 8.75 11.07
N ILE A 435 -14.44 8.64 12.29
CA ILE A 435 -13.04 8.91 12.65
C ILE A 435 -12.34 7.59 12.97
N ARG A 436 -11.16 7.36 12.38
CA ARG A 436 -10.50 6.06 12.46
C ARG A 436 -9.00 6.19 12.76
N HIS A 437 -8.51 5.36 13.66
CA HIS A 437 -7.11 5.03 13.70
C HIS A 437 -6.88 3.78 12.84
N THR A 438 -6.80 4.02 11.57
CA THR A 438 -6.43 3.07 10.50
C THR A 438 -5.45 3.76 9.56
N THR A 439 -5.01 3.09 8.50
CA THR A 439 -3.91 3.63 7.69
C THR A 439 -4.35 4.56 6.57
N ARG A 440 -5.60 4.47 6.07
CA ARG A 440 -6.07 5.19 4.87
C ARG A 440 -7.51 5.64 4.95
N ASN A 441 -7.78 6.79 4.33
CA ASN A 441 -9.12 7.35 4.12
C ASN A 441 -9.35 7.74 2.65
N PHE A 442 -8.82 6.97 1.72
CA PHE A 442 -9.03 7.16 0.28
C PHE A 442 -10.50 7.09 -0.12
N PRO A 443 -10.88 7.62 -1.31
CA PRO A 443 -12.26 7.59 -1.77
C PRO A 443 -12.91 6.21 -1.66
N ASN A 444 -14.04 6.15 -0.97
CA ASN A 444 -14.90 4.97 -0.81
C ASN A 444 -14.19 3.72 -0.23
N ARG A 445 -13.02 3.91 0.39
CA ARG A 445 -12.27 2.81 1.00
C ARG A 445 -12.96 2.24 2.23
N GLU A 446 -13.82 3.01 2.86
CA GLU A 446 -14.65 2.59 4.00
C GLU A 446 -15.77 1.58 3.62
N GLY A 447 -16.06 1.41 2.32
CA GLY A 447 -17.02 0.44 1.80
C GLY A 447 -18.22 1.02 1.08
N SER A 448 -18.43 2.35 1.08
CA SER A 448 -19.56 2.96 0.33
C SER A 448 -19.43 2.77 -1.18
N LYS A 449 -20.56 2.71 -1.87
CA LYS A 449 -20.67 2.46 -3.31
C LYS A 449 -21.38 3.63 -4.00
N PRO A 450 -20.66 4.60 -4.55
CA PRO A 450 -21.24 5.79 -5.18
C PRO A 450 -22.18 5.47 -6.34
N GLY A 451 -21.95 4.39 -7.07
CA GLY A 451 -22.84 3.91 -8.15
C GLY A 451 -24.22 3.44 -7.65
N GLU A 452 -24.35 3.14 -6.36
CA GLU A 452 -25.59 2.77 -5.68
C GLU A 452 -26.15 3.94 -4.83
N GLY A 453 -25.64 5.16 -5.01
CA GLY A 453 -26.07 6.35 -4.26
C GLY A 453 -25.51 6.42 -2.84
N GLN A 454 -24.51 5.60 -2.49
CA GLN A 454 -23.93 5.55 -1.15
C GLN A 454 -22.72 6.47 -1.04
N ILE A 455 -22.61 7.16 0.08
CA ILE A 455 -21.43 7.96 0.46
C ILE A 455 -21.31 8.00 1.98
N SER A 456 -20.10 7.87 2.49
CA SER A 456 -19.74 8.18 3.87
C SER A 456 -18.37 8.84 3.89
N ALA A 457 -18.07 9.55 4.97
CA ALA A 457 -16.81 10.24 5.15
C ALA A 457 -15.94 9.53 6.18
N VAL A 458 -14.63 9.42 5.91
CA VAL A 458 -13.67 8.92 6.88
C VAL A 458 -12.55 9.93 7.06
N ALA A 459 -12.29 10.32 8.32
CA ALA A 459 -11.08 11.02 8.72
C ALA A 459 -10.18 10.10 9.55
N LEU A 460 -8.87 10.33 9.49
CA LEU A 460 -7.90 9.61 10.32
C LEU A 460 -7.57 10.43 11.57
N MET A 461 -7.52 9.77 12.71
CA MET A 461 -7.15 10.36 14.01
C MET A 461 -6.42 9.34 14.86
N ASP A 462 -5.64 9.82 15.85
CA ASP A 462 -5.05 8.94 16.86
C ASP A 462 -6.11 8.32 17.78
N ALA A 463 -5.86 7.11 18.23
CA ALA A 463 -6.72 6.33 19.12
C ALA A 463 -7.13 7.10 20.38
N ARG A 464 -6.23 7.93 20.93
CA ARG A 464 -6.47 8.76 22.11
C ARG A 464 -7.53 9.83 21.83
N SER A 465 -7.43 10.52 20.70
CA SER A 465 -8.42 11.53 20.33
C SER A 465 -9.76 10.91 19.88
N ILE A 466 -9.75 9.70 19.33
CA ILE A 466 -10.97 8.93 19.08
C ILE A 466 -11.68 8.57 20.38
N ALA A 467 -10.93 8.08 21.38
CA ALA A 467 -11.48 7.77 22.70
C ALA A 467 -11.99 9.03 23.44
N ALA A 468 -11.29 10.15 23.31
CA ALA A 468 -11.74 11.45 23.86
C ALA A 468 -13.06 11.89 23.21
N THR A 469 -13.19 11.72 21.91
CA THR A 469 -14.43 12.01 21.16
C THR A 469 -15.56 11.06 21.58
N ALA A 470 -15.26 9.76 21.76
CA ALA A 470 -16.23 8.77 22.25
C ALA A 470 -16.71 9.13 23.66
N ALA A 471 -15.79 9.48 24.57
CA ALA A 471 -16.12 9.91 25.93
C ALA A 471 -16.94 11.21 25.99
N ASN A 472 -16.90 12.01 24.92
CA ASN A 472 -17.69 13.23 24.74
C ASN A 472 -18.95 13.01 23.86
N GLY A 473 -19.42 11.77 23.74
CA GLY A 473 -20.67 11.42 23.05
C GLY A 473 -20.66 11.68 21.54
N GLY A 474 -19.50 11.64 20.88
CA GLY A 474 -19.36 11.85 19.43
C GLY A 474 -18.99 13.28 19.02
N TYR A 475 -18.82 14.21 19.96
CA TYR A 475 -18.32 15.55 19.64
C TYR A 475 -16.80 15.56 19.54
N LEU A 476 -16.28 15.98 18.39
CA LEU A 476 -14.86 15.98 18.07
C LEU A 476 -14.02 16.63 19.17
N THR A 477 -13.13 15.86 19.79
CA THR A 477 -12.33 16.24 20.94
C THR A 477 -10.90 15.74 20.77
N ALA A 478 -9.92 16.63 20.90
CA ALA A 478 -8.51 16.23 20.94
C ALA A 478 -8.19 15.64 22.32
N ALA A 479 -7.37 14.59 22.36
CA ALA A 479 -6.95 14.01 23.64
C ALA A 479 -6.16 15.00 24.50
N SER A 480 -5.47 15.95 23.89
CA SER A 480 -4.79 17.05 24.61
C SER A 480 -5.72 18.03 25.32
N GLU A 481 -7.04 17.99 25.08
CA GLU A 481 -8.04 18.77 25.82
C GLU A 481 -8.40 18.13 27.18
N LEU A 482 -8.03 16.86 27.38
CA LEU A 482 -8.31 16.14 28.61
C LEU A 482 -7.19 16.40 29.62
N THR A 483 -7.55 16.96 30.80
CA THR A 483 -6.60 17.30 31.86
C THR A 483 -6.61 16.31 33.01
N ASP A 484 -7.58 15.38 33.03
CA ASP A 484 -7.87 14.46 34.11
C ASP A 484 -7.49 13.00 33.79
N VAL A 485 -6.80 12.77 32.66
CA VAL A 485 -6.38 11.43 32.23
C VAL A 485 -4.92 11.18 32.62
N GLU A 486 -4.73 10.13 33.41
CA GLU A 486 -3.41 9.55 33.67
C GLU A 486 -3.21 8.34 32.73
N TYR A 487 -2.25 8.47 31.80
CA TYR A 487 -1.92 7.39 30.87
C TYR A 487 -1.07 6.35 31.59
N THR A 488 -1.65 5.16 31.80
CA THR A 488 -0.97 4.01 32.36
C THR A 488 -0.62 3.06 31.22
N VAL A 489 0.64 2.64 31.15
CA VAL A 489 1.06 1.59 30.22
C VAL A 489 1.45 0.38 31.07
N PRO A 490 0.51 -0.56 31.31
CA PRO A 490 0.82 -1.78 32.06
C PRO A 490 1.94 -2.56 31.37
N GLU A 491 2.73 -3.31 32.14
CA GLU A 491 3.77 -4.17 31.59
C GLU A 491 3.16 -5.16 30.61
N TYR A 492 3.78 -5.29 29.43
CA TYR A 492 3.35 -6.22 28.39
C TYR A 492 4.07 -7.56 28.54
N HIS A 493 3.30 -8.66 28.57
CA HIS A 493 3.81 -10.02 28.61
C HIS A 493 3.41 -10.76 27.36
N PHE A 494 4.36 -11.00 26.47
CA PHE A 494 4.12 -11.72 25.23
C PHE A 494 3.87 -13.22 25.50
N GLU A 495 2.65 -13.68 25.19
CA GLU A 495 2.24 -15.08 25.37
C GLU A 495 2.40 -15.84 24.05
N GLN A 496 3.61 -16.26 23.72
CA GLN A 496 3.92 -17.01 22.50
C GLN A 496 3.10 -18.30 22.36
N GLY A 497 2.75 -18.94 23.47
CA GLY A 497 1.94 -20.15 23.48
C GLY A 497 0.58 -20.04 22.80
N VAL A 498 0.10 -18.82 22.57
CA VAL A 498 -1.10 -18.56 21.77
C VAL A 498 -0.85 -18.91 20.29
N TYR A 499 0.31 -18.50 19.75
CA TYR A 499 0.71 -18.84 18.38
C TYR A 499 1.09 -20.30 18.23
N ASP A 500 1.87 -20.85 19.18
CA ASP A 500 2.37 -22.25 19.13
C ASP A 500 1.23 -23.27 19.00
N LYS A 501 0.03 -22.94 19.47
CA LYS A 501 -1.15 -23.83 19.41
C LYS A 501 -1.91 -23.73 18.09
N ARG A 502 -1.71 -22.70 17.28
CA ARG A 502 -2.58 -22.42 16.13
C ARG A 502 -1.83 -22.19 14.83
N VAL A 503 -0.64 -21.61 14.87
CA VAL A 503 0.17 -21.35 13.69
C VAL A 503 0.84 -22.62 13.21
N TYR A 504 0.67 -22.97 11.94
CA TYR A 504 1.42 -24.04 11.33
C TYR A 504 2.75 -23.49 10.80
N ASN A 505 3.87 -24.03 11.25
CA ASN A 505 5.19 -23.70 10.77
C ASN A 505 5.85 -24.91 10.11
N GLY A 506 5.78 -24.94 8.77
CA GLY A 506 6.42 -25.96 7.92
C GLY A 506 7.74 -25.50 7.31
N TRP A 507 8.27 -24.35 7.71
CA TRP A 507 9.51 -23.83 7.11
C TRP A 507 10.68 -24.82 7.25
N GLY A 508 11.33 -25.09 6.11
CA GLY A 508 12.42 -26.07 6.04
C GLY A 508 11.98 -27.55 6.00
N HIS A 509 10.66 -27.81 6.03
CA HIS A 509 10.09 -29.15 6.03
C HIS A 509 8.96 -29.27 4.98
N PRO A 510 9.25 -29.06 3.66
CA PRO A 510 8.24 -29.21 2.64
C PRO A 510 7.78 -30.65 2.50
N GLU A 511 6.50 -30.84 2.22
CA GLU A 511 5.86 -32.12 1.94
C GLU A 511 5.43 -32.16 0.45
N PRO A 512 6.32 -32.48 -0.51
CA PRO A 512 6.05 -32.31 -1.94
C PRO A 512 4.80 -33.04 -2.45
N ASP A 513 4.45 -34.17 -1.82
CA ASP A 513 3.29 -34.99 -2.17
C ASP A 513 1.98 -34.51 -1.52
N TYR A 514 2.03 -33.49 -0.66
CA TYR A 514 0.83 -32.95 -0.04
C TYR A 514 -0.09 -32.35 -1.12
N GLU A 515 -1.38 -32.68 -1.07
CA GLU A 515 -2.36 -32.23 -2.08
C GLU A 515 -2.78 -30.78 -1.83
N LEU A 516 -2.66 -29.92 -2.85
CA LEU A 516 -3.20 -28.56 -2.79
C LEU A 516 -4.72 -28.60 -2.83
N LYS A 517 -5.34 -27.87 -1.90
CA LYS A 517 -6.80 -27.76 -1.80
C LYS A 517 -7.29 -26.56 -2.60
N PHE A 518 -8.00 -26.83 -3.70
CA PHE A 518 -8.62 -25.80 -4.53
C PHE A 518 -10.11 -25.71 -4.23
N GLY A 519 -10.55 -24.53 -3.80
CA GLY A 519 -11.98 -24.23 -3.75
C GLY A 519 -12.54 -23.87 -5.14
N PRO A 520 -13.88 -23.88 -5.32
CA PRO A 520 -14.51 -23.59 -6.61
C PRO A 520 -14.18 -22.22 -7.18
N ASN A 521 -13.88 -21.23 -6.32
CA ASN A 521 -13.53 -19.88 -6.74
C ASN A 521 -12.06 -19.72 -7.16
N ILE A 522 -11.17 -20.63 -6.79
CA ILE A 522 -9.74 -20.52 -7.12
C ILE A 522 -9.54 -20.94 -8.59
N LYS A 523 -9.04 -20.02 -9.41
CA LYS A 523 -8.83 -20.20 -10.85
C LYS A 523 -7.40 -19.88 -11.25
N ASP A 524 -6.90 -20.61 -12.25
CA ASP A 524 -5.62 -20.31 -12.87
C ASP A 524 -5.66 -18.99 -13.67
N TRP A 525 -4.49 -18.40 -13.86
CA TRP A 525 -4.32 -17.26 -14.74
C TRP A 525 -4.61 -17.64 -16.21
N PRO A 526 -5.37 -16.81 -16.94
CA PRO A 526 -5.53 -17.01 -18.37
C PRO A 526 -4.20 -16.78 -19.10
N GLN A 527 -4.00 -17.50 -20.19
CA GLN A 527 -2.81 -17.33 -21.03
C GLN A 527 -2.73 -15.90 -21.59
N GLN A 528 -1.54 -15.32 -21.55
CA GLN A 528 -1.27 -13.98 -22.07
C GLN A 528 -0.43 -14.07 -23.35
N PRO A 529 -0.75 -13.30 -24.40
CA PRO A 529 0.05 -13.27 -25.62
C PRO A 529 1.37 -12.53 -25.39
N ALA A 530 2.42 -12.95 -26.09
CA ALA A 530 3.65 -12.19 -26.23
C ALA A 530 3.40 -10.89 -27.02
N LEU A 531 4.25 -9.90 -26.82
CA LEU A 531 4.22 -8.65 -27.59
C LEU A 531 4.69 -8.94 -29.02
N THR A 532 3.91 -8.55 -30.03
CA THR A 532 4.29 -8.60 -31.44
C THR A 532 5.16 -7.39 -31.82
N ASP A 533 5.64 -7.34 -33.05
CA ASP A 533 6.53 -6.26 -33.52
C ASP A 533 5.88 -4.89 -33.35
N ASP A 534 4.61 -4.78 -33.72
CA ASP A 534 3.79 -3.59 -33.57
C ASP A 534 2.69 -3.80 -32.52
N LEU A 535 2.14 -2.70 -32.02
CA LEU A 535 1.02 -2.71 -31.10
C LEU A 535 -0.01 -1.64 -31.51
N LEU A 536 -1.28 -2.00 -31.51
CA LEU A 536 -2.41 -1.09 -31.65
C LEU A 536 -3.25 -1.12 -30.38
N VAL A 537 -3.39 -0.02 -29.68
CA VAL A 537 -4.23 0.04 -28.47
C VAL A 537 -5.35 1.05 -28.64
N LYS A 538 -6.51 0.74 -28.06
CA LYS A 538 -7.64 1.67 -27.95
C LYS A 538 -7.70 2.28 -26.56
N ILE A 539 -7.78 3.60 -26.46
CA ILE A 539 -8.02 4.29 -25.18
C ILE A 539 -9.47 4.07 -24.79
N VAL A 540 -9.71 3.25 -23.77
CA VAL A 540 -11.07 2.87 -23.34
C VAL A 540 -11.49 3.52 -22.03
N SER A 541 -10.56 4.23 -21.38
CA SER A 541 -10.83 5.11 -20.23
C SER A 541 -9.81 6.25 -20.20
N TYR A 542 -10.29 7.46 -19.93
CA TYR A 542 -9.47 8.69 -19.90
C TYR A 542 -9.73 9.45 -18.60
N ILE A 543 -8.77 9.35 -17.66
CA ILE A 543 -8.91 9.83 -16.28
C ILE A 543 -8.05 11.09 -16.09
N THR A 544 -8.67 12.22 -15.82
CA THR A 544 -8.01 13.52 -15.68
C THR A 544 -7.77 13.96 -14.23
N ASP A 545 -8.14 13.15 -13.26
CA ASP A 545 -7.87 13.44 -11.86
C ASP A 545 -6.37 13.59 -11.62
N PRO A 546 -5.95 14.47 -10.68
CA PRO A 546 -4.52 14.65 -10.39
C PRO A 546 -3.80 13.38 -9.98
N VAL A 547 -4.47 12.49 -9.26
CA VAL A 547 -3.99 11.18 -8.82
C VAL A 547 -5.12 10.16 -8.95
N THR A 548 -4.80 8.95 -9.41
CA THR A 548 -5.73 7.80 -9.42
C THR A 548 -5.18 6.72 -8.52
N THR A 549 -5.93 6.37 -7.49
CA THR A 549 -5.52 5.36 -6.51
C THR A 549 -5.70 3.94 -7.04
N THR A 550 -5.00 3.00 -6.44
CA THR A 550 -5.21 1.57 -6.75
C THR A 550 -6.61 1.09 -6.33
N ASP A 551 -7.26 1.76 -5.38
CA ASP A 551 -8.64 1.48 -4.99
C ASP A 551 -9.67 1.93 -6.03
N GLU A 552 -9.37 2.97 -6.81
CA GLU A 552 -10.18 3.38 -7.97
C GLU A 552 -9.96 2.45 -9.16
N LEU A 553 -8.72 1.95 -9.35
CA LEU A 553 -8.41 0.99 -10.41
C LEU A 553 -9.07 -0.37 -10.15
N ILE A 554 -9.04 -0.85 -8.92
CA ILE A 554 -9.73 -2.08 -8.48
C ILE A 554 -10.19 -1.93 -7.02
N PRO A 555 -11.51 -1.88 -6.75
CA PRO A 555 -12.05 -1.67 -5.41
C PRO A 555 -11.55 -2.72 -4.42
N SER A 556 -11.29 -2.32 -3.15
CA SER A 556 -10.73 -3.23 -2.16
C SER A 556 -11.76 -4.14 -1.49
N GLY A 557 -12.69 -3.58 -0.72
CA GLY A 557 -13.57 -4.35 0.16
C GLY A 557 -14.50 -5.30 -0.57
N GLU A 558 -15.29 -4.79 -1.51
CA GLU A 558 -16.31 -5.59 -2.24
C GLU A 558 -15.72 -6.69 -3.13
N THR A 559 -14.45 -6.60 -3.48
CA THR A 559 -13.79 -7.57 -4.36
C THR A 559 -12.85 -8.52 -3.64
N SER A 560 -12.66 -8.34 -2.34
CA SER A 560 -11.66 -9.08 -1.57
C SER A 560 -11.81 -10.60 -1.69
N SER A 561 -13.04 -11.10 -1.68
CA SER A 561 -13.33 -12.54 -1.81
C SER A 561 -13.14 -13.13 -3.21
N PHE A 562 -12.97 -12.29 -4.25
CA PHE A 562 -12.76 -12.76 -5.62
C PHE A 562 -11.30 -12.72 -6.07
N ARG A 563 -10.37 -12.40 -5.17
CA ARG A 563 -8.93 -12.24 -5.48
C ARG A 563 -8.27 -13.50 -6.04
N SER A 564 -8.82 -14.67 -5.72
CA SER A 564 -8.34 -15.97 -6.21
C SER A 564 -8.94 -16.37 -7.57
N ASN A 565 -9.78 -15.51 -8.16
CA ASN A 565 -10.41 -15.73 -9.46
C ASN A 565 -10.14 -14.55 -10.39
N PRO A 566 -9.06 -14.58 -11.17
CA PRO A 566 -8.66 -13.45 -12.01
C PRO A 566 -9.73 -12.99 -12.99
N LEU A 567 -10.49 -13.94 -13.56
CA LEU A 567 -11.56 -13.64 -14.53
C LEU A 567 -12.72 -12.89 -13.87
N ARG A 568 -13.17 -13.38 -12.71
CA ARG A 568 -14.28 -12.73 -11.98
C ARG A 568 -13.85 -11.39 -11.38
N LEU A 569 -12.63 -11.32 -10.83
CA LEU A 569 -12.10 -10.10 -10.26
C LEU A 569 -12.00 -8.98 -11.30
N ALA A 570 -11.57 -9.32 -12.52
CA ALA A 570 -11.41 -8.34 -13.60
C ALA A 570 -12.72 -7.61 -13.95
N GLU A 571 -13.90 -8.21 -13.70
CA GLU A 571 -15.19 -7.57 -13.92
C GLU A 571 -15.41 -6.30 -13.04
N PHE A 572 -14.62 -6.12 -12.00
CA PHE A 572 -14.69 -4.96 -11.11
C PHE A 572 -13.68 -3.86 -11.43
N THR A 573 -12.88 -4.03 -12.50
CA THR A 573 -11.87 -3.03 -12.88
C THR A 573 -12.54 -1.70 -13.18
N LEU A 574 -12.10 -0.63 -12.50
CA LEU A 574 -12.65 0.74 -12.60
C LEU A 574 -14.16 0.83 -12.32
N SER A 575 -14.78 -0.18 -11.70
CA SER A 575 -16.24 -0.24 -11.52
C SER A 575 -16.82 0.98 -10.80
N ARG A 576 -16.07 1.58 -9.90
CA ARG A 576 -16.47 2.80 -9.17
C ARG A 576 -16.14 4.09 -9.93
N LYS A 577 -15.05 4.08 -10.71
CA LYS A 577 -14.53 5.27 -11.41
C LYS A 577 -15.11 5.43 -12.82
N ASP A 578 -15.00 4.38 -13.62
CA ASP A 578 -15.46 4.32 -15.00
C ASP A 578 -16.13 2.97 -15.30
N PRO A 579 -17.41 2.78 -14.99
CA PRO A 579 -18.12 1.52 -15.21
C PRO A 579 -18.15 1.06 -16.68
N ALA A 580 -17.93 1.96 -17.63
CA ALA A 580 -17.86 1.63 -19.06
C ALA A 580 -16.56 0.93 -19.46
N TYR A 581 -15.53 0.97 -18.60
CA TYR A 581 -14.23 0.38 -18.89
C TYR A 581 -14.30 -1.11 -19.25
N VAL A 582 -14.95 -1.92 -18.41
CA VAL A 582 -15.00 -3.40 -18.59
C VAL A 582 -15.64 -3.79 -19.92
N PRO A 583 -16.87 -3.34 -20.26
CA PRO A 583 -17.44 -3.68 -21.57
C PRO A 583 -16.61 -3.17 -22.74
N ASN A 584 -16.02 -1.97 -22.66
CA ASN A 584 -15.17 -1.42 -23.72
C ASN A 584 -13.87 -2.22 -23.88
N ALA A 585 -13.21 -2.61 -22.79
CA ALA A 585 -11.99 -3.42 -22.84
C ALA A 585 -12.27 -4.81 -23.44
N LYS A 586 -13.37 -5.46 -23.04
CA LYS A 586 -13.81 -6.73 -23.62
C LYS A 586 -14.10 -6.64 -25.11
N ALA A 587 -14.72 -5.56 -25.57
CA ALA A 587 -14.95 -5.36 -26.99
C ALA A 587 -13.63 -5.28 -27.78
N VAL A 588 -12.61 -4.57 -27.24
CA VAL A 588 -11.29 -4.52 -27.87
C VAL A 588 -10.59 -5.88 -27.83
N LYS A 589 -10.71 -6.62 -26.72
CA LYS A 589 -10.17 -7.98 -26.61
C LYS A 589 -10.74 -8.91 -27.67
N ALA A 590 -12.04 -8.83 -27.93
CA ALA A 590 -12.71 -9.62 -28.96
C ALA A 590 -12.15 -9.32 -30.36
N LEU A 591 -11.76 -8.08 -30.66
CA LEU A 591 -11.11 -7.71 -31.94
C LEU A 591 -9.74 -8.40 -32.09
N ASP A 592 -8.95 -8.50 -31.02
CA ASP A 592 -7.67 -9.23 -31.06
C ASP A 592 -7.88 -10.76 -31.19
N GLU A 593 -8.88 -11.30 -30.52
CA GLU A 593 -9.25 -12.72 -30.66
C GLU A 593 -9.67 -13.04 -32.09
N GLU A 594 -10.51 -12.22 -32.73
CA GLU A 594 -10.89 -12.37 -34.15
C GLU A 594 -9.68 -12.29 -35.06
N ARG A 595 -8.80 -11.26 -34.86
CA ARG A 595 -7.55 -11.11 -35.61
C ARG A 595 -6.69 -12.38 -35.57
N ARG A 596 -6.58 -13.02 -34.40
CA ARG A 596 -5.77 -14.24 -34.22
C ARG A 596 -6.32 -15.46 -34.99
N THR A 597 -7.60 -15.43 -35.35
CA THR A 597 -8.17 -16.48 -36.25
C THR A 597 -7.81 -16.24 -37.69
N GLY A 598 -7.10 -15.19 -38.04
CA GLY A 598 -6.73 -14.79 -39.38
C GLY A 598 -7.73 -13.85 -40.08
N ALA A 599 -8.79 -13.43 -39.37
CA ALA A 599 -9.74 -12.44 -39.87
C ALA A 599 -9.28 -11.02 -39.46
N LEU A 600 -9.43 -10.03 -40.33
CA LEU A 600 -9.20 -8.65 -39.98
C LEU A 600 -10.54 -7.96 -39.66
N PRO A 601 -10.81 -7.60 -38.38
CA PRO A 601 -12.06 -6.92 -38.03
C PRO A 601 -12.25 -5.62 -38.81
N ALA A 602 -13.47 -5.32 -39.23
CA ALA A 602 -13.78 -4.13 -40.07
C ALA A 602 -13.35 -2.81 -39.39
N GLU A 603 -13.50 -2.70 -38.08
CA GLU A 603 -13.05 -1.54 -37.32
C GLU A 603 -11.53 -1.36 -37.43
N ILE A 604 -10.77 -2.44 -37.33
CA ILE A 604 -9.30 -2.42 -37.42
C ILE A 604 -8.84 -2.16 -38.85
N ALA A 605 -9.52 -2.75 -39.85
CA ALA A 605 -9.24 -2.45 -41.26
C ALA A 605 -9.31 -0.97 -41.57
N ARG A 606 -10.34 -0.29 -41.04
CA ARG A 606 -10.47 1.18 -41.18
C ARG A 606 -9.29 1.91 -40.56
N VAL A 607 -8.88 1.55 -39.34
CA VAL A 607 -7.73 2.16 -38.67
C VAL A 607 -6.46 1.96 -39.47
N TYR A 608 -6.26 0.78 -40.04
CA TYR A 608 -5.11 0.49 -40.91
C TYR A 608 -5.14 1.32 -42.19
N ASP A 609 -6.33 1.54 -42.79
CA ASP A 609 -6.47 2.40 -43.98
C ASP A 609 -6.16 3.87 -43.66
N ASP A 610 -6.56 4.34 -42.48
CA ASP A 610 -6.19 5.68 -42.02
C ASP A 610 -4.66 5.82 -41.85
N LEU A 611 -3.98 4.84 -41.24
CA LEU A 611 -2.53 4.84 -41.05
C LEU A 611 -1.73 4.82 -42.37
N LYS A 612 -2.26 4.25 -43.42
CA LYS A 612 -1.62 4.27 -44.76
C LYS A 612 -1.40 5.68 -45.29
N ARG A 613 -2.21 6.66 -44.87
CA ARG A 613 -2.05 8.07 -45.27
C ARG A 613 -0.74 8.71 -44.77
N LEU A 614 -0.15 8.15 -43.70
CA LEU A 614 1.18 8.51 -43.20
C LEU A 614 2.28 7.52 -43.64
N GLY A 615 1.96 6.57 -44.53
CA GLY A 615 2.91 5.61 -45.07
C GLY A 615 3.11 4.38 -44.17
N TYR A 616 2.34 4.20 -43.09
CA TYR A 616 2.40 2.99 -42.28
C TYR A 616 1.62 1.85 -42.95
N THR A 617 2.15 0.65 -42.85
CA THR A 617 1.52 -0.58 -43.41
C THR A 617 1.44 -1.64 -42.31
N PRO A 618 0.52 -1.47 -41.32
CA PRO A 618 0.40 -2.46 -40.24
C PRO A 618 0.07 -3.85 -40.79
N ASP A 619 0.77 -4.85 -40.26
CA ASP A 619 0.51 -6.26 -40.56
C ASP A 619 -0.34 -6.88 -39.44
N ALA A 620 -1.50 -7.40 -39.80
CA ALA A 620 -2.42 -8.03 -38.85
C ALA A 620 -1.79 -9.20 -38.09
N ALA A 621 -0.88 -9.97 -38.68
CA ALA A 621 -0.19 -11.08 -38.01
C ALA A 621 0.78 -10.56 -36.92
N ASN A 622 1.43 -9.42 -37.17
CA ASN A 622 2.50 -8.86 -36.34
C ASN A 622 2.09 -7.62 -35.53
N THR A 623 0.78 -7.35 -35.42
CA THR A 623 0.25 -6.24 -34.64
C THR A 623 -0.75 -6.72 -33.60
N ASN A 624 -0.38 -6.78 -32.32
CA ASN A 624 -1.33 -7.05 -31.23
C ASN A 624 -2.35 -5.90 -31.15
N ILE A 625 -3.59 -6.26 -30.77
CA ILE A 625 -4.62 -5.29 -30.44
C ILE A 625 -4.93 -5.38 -28.96
N GLY A 626 -4.96 -4.26 -28.25
CA GLY A 626 -5.25 -4.22 -26.84
C GLY A 626 -5.98 -2.96 -26.40
N SER A 627 -6.48 -2.97 -25.17
CA SER A 627 -7.00 -1.77 -24.53
C SER A 627 -5.91 -1.01 -23.76
N ALA A 628 -6.12 0.27 -23.58
CA ALA A 628 -5.27 1.11 -22.72
C ALA A 628 -6.12 2.08 -21.92
N ILE A 629 -5.59 2.54 -20.78
CA ILE A 629 -6.11 3.69 -20.05
C ILE A 629 -5.12 4.86 -20.17
N PHE A 630 -5.66 6.06 -20.14
CA PHE A 630 -4.91 7.26 -19.80
C PHE A 630 -5.28 7.69 -18.38
N ALA A 631 -4.29 8.00 -17.54
CA ALA A 631 -4.49 8.65 -16.26
C ALA A 631 -3.29 9.56 -15.93
N ASN A 632 -3.53 10.74 -15.36
CA ASN A 632 -2.44 11.69 -15.07
C ASN A 632 -1.36 11.06 -14.18
N LYS A 633 -1.75 10.47 -13.04
CA LYS A 633 -0.83 9.87 -12.06
C LYS A 633 -1.46 8.64 -11.42
N PRO A 634 -1.48 7.49 -12.10
CA PRO A 634 -2.10 6.27 -11.60
C PRO A 634 -1.23 5.53 -10.59
N GLY A 635 -1.89 4.77 -9.71
CA GLY A 635 -1.28 3.74 -8.90
C GLY A 635 -0.81 4.18 -7.52
N ASP A 636 -1.41 5.24 -6.96
CA ASP A 636 -1.18 5.62 -5.57
C ASP A 636 -1.85 4.62 -4.61
N GLY A 637 -1.21 4.42 -3.45
CA GLY A 637 -1.76 3.63 -2.36
C GLY A 637 -1.29 2.17 -2.31
N SER A 638 -2.24 1.23 -2.30
CA SER A 638 -1.99 -0.20 -2.02
C SER A 638 -1.03 -0.86 -3.01
N ALA A 639 -0.22 -1.83 -2.53
CA ALA A 639 0.67 -2.65 -3.35
C ALA A 639 -0.06 -3.64 -4.28
N ARG A 640 -1.36 -3.51 -4.43
CA ARG A 640 -2.25 -4.43 -5.15
C ARG A 640 -1.85 -4.62 -6.60
N GLU A 641 -1.35 -5.81 -6.92
CA GLU A 641 -1.02 -6.15 -8.30
C GLU A 641 -2.26 -6.25 -9.19
N GLN A 642 -3.42 -6.53 -8.60
CA GLN A 642 -4.70 -6.66 -9.31
C GLN A 642 -5.12 -5.38 -10.02
N ALA A 643 -4.62 -4.22 -9.59
CA ALA A 643 -4.80 -2.98 -10.33
C ALA A 643 -4.22 -3.03 -11.76
N ALA A 644 -3.22 -3.87 -12.00
CA ALA A 644 -2.64 -4.12 -13.31
C ALA A 644 -3.14 -5.45 -13.92
N SER A 645 -3.10 -6.56 -13.17
CA SER A 645 -3.45 -7.88 -13.71
C SER A 645 -4.90 -7.95 -14.21
N CYS A 646 -5.84 -7.28 -13.55
CA CYS A 646 -7.23 -7.24 -14.00
C CYS A 646 -7.39 -6.53 -15.35
N GLN A 647 -6.67 -5.45 -15.58
CA GLN A 647 -6.64 -4.80 -16.89
C GLN A 647 -6.08 -5.77 -17.95
N ARG A 648 -4.99 -6.49 -17.63
CA ARG A 648 -4.38 -7.47 -18.52
C ARG A 648 -5.33 -8.61 -18.86
N VAL A 649 -6.04 -9.13 -17.88
CA VAL A 649 -7.06 -10.18 -18.07
C VAL A 649 -8.15 -9.75 -19.06
N LEU A 650 -8.51 -8.47 -19.04
CA LEU A 650 -9.48 -7.86 -19.96
C LEU A 650 -8.89 -7.45 -21.32
N GLY A 651 -7.63 -7.78 -21.60
CA GLY A 651 -6.95 -7.42 -22.86
C GLY A 651 -6.19 -6.10 -22.80
N GLY A 652 -5.93 -5.57 -21.61
CA GLY A 652 -5.06 -4.41 -21.44
C GLY A 652 -3.64 -4.67 -21.92
N ALA A 653 -3.08 -3.77 -22.72
CA ALA A 653 -1.73 -3.90 -23.28
C ALA A 653 -0.80 -2.73 -22.90
N ALA A 654 -1.35 -1.60 -22.54
CA ALA A 654 -0.58 -0.42 -22.13
C ALA A 654 -1.37 0.49 -21.17
N ASN A 655 -0.64 1.33 -20.46
CA ASN A 655 -1.16 2.50 -19.78
C ASN A 655 -0.38 3.73 -20.26
N PHE A 656 -1.06 4.86 -20.39
CA PHE A 656 -0.45 6.16 -20.67
C PHE A 656 -0.60 7.04 -19.45
N ALA A 657 0.49 7.64 -18.96
CA ALA A 657 0.48 8.50 -17.78
C ALA A 657 1.45 9.66 -17.94
N CYS A 658 1.16 10.79 -17.28
CA CYS A 658 2.14 11.86 -17.14
C CYS A 658 3.23 11.44 -16.15
N GLU A 659 2.86 10.72 -15.10
CA GLU A 659 3.72 10.19 -14.07
C GLU A 659 3.07 8.95 -13.44
N TYR A 660 3.86 8.00 -12.94
CA TYR A 660 3.37 6.92 -12.09
C TYR A 660 3.52 7.30 -10.61
N ALA A 661 2.45 7.16 -9.83
CA ALA A 661 2.43 7.56 -8.43
C ALA A 661 3.45 6.78 -7.59
N THR A 662 3.60 5.48 -7.87
CA THR A 662 4.55 4.61 -7.15
C THR A 662 5.29 3.68 -8.10
N LYS A 663 6.52 3.28 -7.70
CA LYS A 663 7.27 2.20 -8.38
C LYS A 663 6.44 0.90 -8.39
N ARG A 664 5.74 0.61 -7.31
CA ARG A 664 4.91 -0.61 -7.15
C ARG A 664 3.93 -0.83 -8.29
N TYR A 665 3.13 0.19 -8.61
CA TYR A 665 2.14 0.05 -9.68
C TYR A 665 2.79 -0.09 -11.06
N ARG A 666 3.86 0.67 -11.32
CA ARG A 666 4.62 0.55 -12.56
C ARG A 666 5.23 -0.85 -12.72
N SER A 667 5.83 -1.40 -11.66
CA SER A 667 6.36 -2.77 -11.66
C SER A 667 5.25 -3.82 -11.89
N ASN A 668 4.06 -3.61 -11.33
CA ASN A 668 2.93 -4.50 -11.59
C ASN A 668 2.50 -4.47 -13.07
N CYS A 669 2.47 -3.29 -13.71
CA CYS A 669 2.22 -3.20 -15.15
C CYS A 669 3.26 -4.02 -15.94
N ILE A 670 4.54 -3.86 -15.64
CA ILE A 670 5.64 -4.58 -16.30
C ILE A 670 5.47 -6.09 -16.12
N ASN A 671 5.28 -6.56 -14.89
CA ASN A 671 5.16 -7.99 -14.57
C ASN A 671 3.94 -8.65 -15.28
N TRP A 672 2.91 -7.89 -15.54
CA TRP A 672 1.72 -8.35 -16.29
C TRP A 672 1.78 -8.03 -17.79
N GLY A 673 2.91 -7.55 -18.31
CA GLY A 673 3.10 -7.31 -19.74
C GLY A 673 2.32 -6.13 -20.29
N MET A 674 1.99 -5.17 -19.45
CA MET A 674 1.40 -3.90 -19.87
C MET A 674 2.47 -2.81 -19.95
N LEU A 675 2.63 -2.21 -21.12
CA LEU A 675 3.61 -1.15 -21.37
C LEU A 675 3.27 0.13 -20.58
N PRO A 676 4.10 0.56 -19.62
CA PRO A 676 3.82 1.72 -18.78
C PRO A 676 4.37 3.00 -19.42
N PHE A 677 3.70 3.50 -20.45
CA PHE A 677 4.13 4.68 -21.17
C PHE A 677 4.02 5.97 -20.35
N LEU A 678 5.03 6.84 -20.51
CA LEU A 678 5.05 8.21 -20.05
C LEU A 678 4.78 9.15 -21.23
N LEU A 679 3.94 10.15 -21.01
CA LEU A 679 3.46 11.09 -22.02
C LEU A 679 3.63 12.53 -21.55
N ASP A 680 4.44 13.32 -22.25
CA ASP A 680 4.71 14.73 -21.91
C ASP A 680 3.55 15.67 -22.31
N THR A 681 2.73 15.24 -23.30
CA THR A 681 1.62 16.04 -23.88
C THR A 681 0.30 15.27 -23.80
N PRO A 682 -0.37 15.22 -22.63
CA PRO A 682 -1.57 14.41 -22.43
C PRO A 682 -2.72 14.75 -23.40
N ASN A 683 -2.86 15.99 -23.80
CA ASN A 683 -3.94 16.47 -24.67
C ASN A 683 -3.91 15.89 -26.10
N VAL A 684 -2.88 15.14 -26.47
CA VAL A 684 -2.82 14.45 -27.77
C VAL A 684 -3.81 13.28 -27.85
N LEU A 685 -4.19 12.72 -26.69
CA LEU A 685 -5.09 11.57 -26.57
C LEU A 685 -6.48 11.97 -26.05
N ALA A 686 -7.47 11.18 -26.44
CA ALA A 686 -8.83 11.25 -25.94
C ALA A 686 -9.41 9.83 -25.80
N ASN A 687 -10.52 9.72 -25.07
CA ASN A 687 -11.25 8.45 -24.97
C ASN A 687 -11.78 8.03 -26.36
N GLY A 688 -11.57 6.78 -26.72
CA GLY A 688 -11.96 6.21 -28.02
C GLY A 688 -10.88 6.30 -29.11
N ASP A 689 -9.78 7.03 -28.92
CA ASP A 689 -8.66 7.06 -29.85
C ASP A 689 -7.97 5.69 -29.94
N TYR A 690 -7.52 5.34 -31.15
CA TYR A 690 -6.52 4.30 -31.31
C TYR A 690 -5.11 4.89 -31.27
N VAL A 691 -4.17 4.15 -30.69
CA VAL A 691 -2.76 4.51 -30.73
C VAL A 691 -1.97 3.36 -31.35
N TYR A 692 -1.35 3.65 -32.49
CA TYR A 692 -0.47 2.70 -33.18
C TYR A 692 0.99 2.96 -32.81
N LEU A 693 1.69 1.90 -32.43
CA LEU A 693 3.10 1.92 -32.01
C LEU A 693 3.92 0.99 -32.92
N PRO A 694 4.44 1.53 -34.04
CA PRO A 694 5.24 0.74 -34.99
C PRO A 694 6.58 0.34 -34.37
N GLY A 695 6.98 -0.92 -34.52
CA GLY A 695 8.27 -1.45 -34.07
C GLY A 695 8.48 -1.38 -32.55
N VAL A 696 7.42 -1.33 -31.76
CA VAL A 696 7.47 -1.16 -30.30
C VAL A 696 8.30 -2.25 -29.62
N ARG A 697 8.18 -3.53 -30.08
CA ARG A 697 8.96 -4.62 -29.51
C ARG A 697 10.47 -4.39 -29.68
N LYS A 698 10.90 -3.98 -30.88
CA LYS A 698 12.30 -3.66 -31.14
C LYS A 698 12.76 -2.48 -30.29
N ALA A 699 12.02 -1.39 -30.28
CA ALA A 699 12.34 -0.21 -29.49
C ALA A 699 12.45 -0.51 -27.97
N LEU A 700 11.56 -1.37 -27.44
CA LEU A 700 11.60 -1.84 -26.07
C LEU A 700 12.90 -2.59 -25.76
N LEU A 701 13.25 -3.58 -26.58
CA LEU A 701 14.43 -4.43 -26.37
C LEU A 701 15.76 -3.67 -26.54
N GLU A 702 15.79 -2.70 -27.45
CA GLU A 702 16.94 -1.81 -27.68
C GLU A 702 17.03 -0.66 -26.68
N ALA A 703 16.13 -0.59 -25.69
CA ALA A 703 16.08 0.49 -24.69
C ALA A 703 15.98 1.90 -25.31
N ALA A 704 15.20 2.06 -26.38
CA ALA A 704 15.01 3.35 -27.02
C ALA A 704 14.48 4.39 -26.03
N GLY A 705 15.07 5.59 -26.00
CA GLY A 705 14.65 6.67 -25.11
C GLY A 705 13.24 7.20 -25.41
N GLU A 706 12.85 7.19 -26.71
CA GLU A 706 11.53 7.59 -27.19
C GLU A 706 11.03 6.54 -28.20
N ILE A 707 9.71 6.32 -28.16
CA ILE A 707 9.01 5.40 -29.05
C ILE A 707 7.98 6.20 -29.85
N LYS A 708 8.01 6.08 -31.18
CA LYS A 708 7.04 6.72 -32.06
C LYS A 708 5.65 6.16 -31.85
N ALA A 709 4.66 7.00 -31.88
CA ALA A 709 3.26 6.65 -31.75
C ALA A 709 2.38 7.52 -32.68
N VAL A 710 1.28 6.97 -33.14
CA VAL A 710 0.30 7.67 -33.95
C VAL A 710 -1.08 7.51 -33.32
N ALA A 711 -1.69 8.62 -32.91
CA ALA A 711 -3.08 8.63 -32.49
C ALA A 711 -3.98 8.69 -33.74
N VAL A 712 -4.91 7.75 -33.85
CA VAL A 712 -5.96 7.69 -34.88
C VAL A 712 -7.27 8.05 -34.22
N LYS A 713 -7.81 9.20 -34.57
CA LYS A 713 -9.05 9.73 -34.00
C LYS A 713 -10.28 9.00 -34.56
N PRO A 714 -11.41 9.00 -33.85
CA PRO A 714 -12.65 8.38 -34.35
C PRO A 714 -13.13 8.94 -35.69
N ASP A 715 -12.82 10.22 -35.99
CA ASP A 715 -13.13 10.89 -37.27
C ASP A 715 -12.09 10.62 -38.38
N GLY A 716 -11.06 9.81 -38.08
CA GLY A 716 -9.95 9.51 -38.99
C GLY A 716 -8.82 10.53 -38.96
N GLY A 717 -8.83 11.49 -38.03
CA GLY A 717 -7.70 12.40 -37.80
C GLY A 717 -6.47 11.65 -37.31
N LEU A 718 -5.26 12.06 -37.71
CA LEU A 718 -4.00 11.43 -37.37
C LEU A 718 -3.08 12.45 -36.68
N VAL A 719 -2.47 12.02 -35.55
CA VAL A 719 -1.52 12.85 -34.80
C VAL A 719 -0.30 11.99 -34.45
N GLU A 720 0.87 12.35 -34.97
CA GLU A 720 2.14 11.72 -34.61
C GLU A 720 2.67 12.33 -33.31
N PHE A 721 3.17 11.50 -32.40
CA PHE A 721 3.77 11.91 -31.14
C PHE A 721 4.80 10.86 -30.67
N ALA A 722 5.42 11.10 -29.51
CA ALA A 722 6.35 10.16 -28.91
C ALA A 722 5.93 9.82 -27.49
N VAL A 723 6.27 8.62 -27.06
CA VAL A 723 6.10 8.13 -25.69
C VAL A 723 7.41 7.58 -25.14
N LYS A 724 7.54 7.52 -23.83
CA LYS A 724 8.73 7.02 -23.12
C LYS A 724 8.33 5.88 -22.20
N LEU A 725 9.24 4.94 -21.96
CA LEU A 725 9.02 3.85 -21.00
C LEU A 725 9.72 4.11 -19.65
N GLY A 726 10.66 5.04 -19.60
CA GLY A 726 11.50 5.28 -18.44
C GLY A 726 12.56 4.18 -18.24
N ALA A 727 13.31 4.26 -17.16
CA ALA A 727 14.37 3.29 -16.86
C ALA A 727 13.78 1.90 -16.57
N MET A 728 14.36 0.88 -17.19
CA MET A 728 14.03 -0.55 -17.02
C MET A 728 15.28 -1.39 -17.10
N THR A 729 15.30 -2.49 -16.37
CA THR A 729 16.32 -3.54 -16.52
C THR A 729 16.07 -4.36 -17.80
N ASP A 730 17.10 -5.11 -18.25
CA ASP A 730 16.94 -6.01 -19.40
C ASP A 730 15.88 -7.09 -19.13
N ALA A 731 15.81 -7.59 -17.90
CA ALA A 731 14.82 -8.57 -17.50
C ALA A 731 13.39 -7.97 -17.58
N GLU A 732 13.17 -6.74 -17.13
CA GLU A 732 11.87 -6.07 -17.23
C GLU A 732 11.45 -5.86 -18.69
N ARG A 733 12.38 -5.50 -19.57
CA ARG A 733 12.12 -5.38 -21.01
C ARG A 733 11.74 -6.73 -21.62
N GLN A 734 12.42 -7.79 -21.22
CA GLN A 734 12.14 -9.14 -21.73
C GLN A 734 10.80 -9.65 -21.21
N ILE A 735 10.43 -9.39 -19.95
CA ILE A 735 9.10 -9.73 -19.39
C ILE A 735 7.98 -9.10 -20.22
N LEU A 736 8.11 -7.81 -20.57
CA LEU A 736 7.16 -7.11 -21.43
C LEU A 736 7.10 -7.73 -22.84
N ALA A 737 8.25 -8.07 -23.40
CA ALA A 737 8.35 -8.70 -24.74
C ALA A 737 7.73 -10.10 -24.76
N ASP A 738 7.89 -10.88 -23.70
CA ASP A 738 7.31 -12.22 -23.56
C ASP A 738 5.81 -12.18 -23.17
N GLY A 739 5.29 -11.01 -22.83
CA GLY A 739 3.87 -10.77 -22.57
C GLY A 739 3.44 -10.83 -21.11
N CYS A 740 4.21 -11.45 -20.22
CA CYS A 740 4.08 -11.38 -18.76
C CYS A 740 5.19 -12.18 -18.06
N LEU A 741 5.29 -12.00 -16.75
CA LEU A 741 6.26 -12.70 -15.90
C LEU A 741 6.19 -14.23 -16.00
N ILE A 742 4.99 -14.80 -16.08
CA ILE A 742 4.78 -16.26 -16.21
C ILE A 742 5.40 -16.79 -17.50
N ASN A 743 5.17 -16.09 -18.61
CA ASN A 743 5.75 -16.48 -19.91
C ASN A 743 7.27 -16.36 -19.91
N TYR A 744 7.78 -15.26 -19.32
CA TYR A 744 9.22 -15.06 -19.18
C TYR A 744 9.90 -16.25 -18.50
N TYR A 745 9.38 -16.72 -17.37
CA TYR A 745 9.97 -17.86 -16.67
C TYR A 745 9.72 -19.22 -17.33
N LYS A 746 8.75 -19.32 -18.24
CA LYS A 746 8.59 -20.53 -19.08
C LYS A 746 9.61 -20.57 -20.23
N ASN A 747 10.04 -19.40 -20.70
CA ASN A 747 10.90 -19.27 -21.85
C ASN A 747 12.40 -19.19 -21.47
N HIS A 748 12.71 -18.81 -20.24
CA HIS A 748 14.08 -18.56 -19.72
C HIS A 748 14.32 -19.28 -18.39
#